data_e794f3e8cb4546bf7288fe0256ad0ef1
#
_entry.id   e794f3e8cb4546bf7288fe0256ad0ef1
#
_cell.length_a   1.000
_cell.length_b   1.000
_cell.length_c   1.000
_cell.angle_alpha   90.00
_cell.angle_beta   90.00
_cell.angle_gamma   90.00
#
_symmetry.space_group_name_H-M   'P 1'
#
loop_
_entity.id
_entity.type
_entity.pdbx_description
1 polymer ?
#
loop_
_entity_poly.entity_id
_entity_poly.type
_entity_poly.pdbx_seq_one_letter_code
_entity_poly.pdbx_strand_id
1 'polypeptide(L)'
;MKKFFVALLALTPCIALAATNDQSWSVTGLEKPAEIIVDEWGVPHIYAETHYDAFFVQGFNAARDRLWQIDTWRRRGLGQLAEVFGAQYIAQDRANRLFLYRGDMYREWLAYGSDAKLIAENFTSGINAFVDLIDDNPELLPPEFKLLNYNPARWQPEDVVIIRGHGLWRNVDTEVQRAHIACQSDLETAGYWQTLQPDWETEIPAGFDPCQVPENVLDNYFLAKAPVRFENVSQALNDAISNSRDRSLGSNNWVVAPERTSTGRPVLADDPHRGHAVPSLRYIVHLSGPGLDVIGAGEPALPGISIGHNDNIAFGLTIFPIDQEDLYVYEKIDDGYRYKGSREAFRILSDAIPVRGQDDVNAELKFTRHGPVVYETDTRAFAVRAAWLEPGMAPYFGSVEYMRASNWREFLAALNRWGAPSENQVFADTDGNIGYKPAGLFPRREGWDGLLPVPGDGRYEWNGFYDMDVLPVEFNPKRGFTGSANSMNLPDDYPIDQYPVGFEWAAAWRYDRLWQVLSGQPQHSPDDSDALQRDYLSLNAVSAVNLIPQNIDGQAVELLRNWDGQMTADSPAAALFAIWYYRHLRPELENLLLPQKPELVAGMDSLGVLRLMQEERSRTAVASSLVTAYSEAQSILGPDSSAWRWGDIHQIRFVHPLLHMADRRLASQMEYPPYPRGGSGNTTNNTGFSPGDLLVRGGASYRQVIDVGNWDSSTMTNAPGQSGDPRSPFYDNLLRGWAEDGSFPLLYSREKVLEHKEFSIQLRPE
;
A
#
# COMPACT_ATOMS: atom_id res chain seq x y z
N MET A 1 -26.65 -53.48 63.42
CA MET A 1 -26.66 -52.02 63.50
C MET A 1 -25.31 -51.52 63.02
N LYS A 2 -25.16 -51.17 61.78
CA LYS A 2 -23.96 -50.56 61.23
C LYS A 2 -24.29 -49.08 60.95
N LYS A 3 -23.59 -48.16 61.61
CA LYS A 3 -23.74 -46.71 61.42
C LYS A 3 -22.93 -46.30 60.17
N PHE A 4 -23.56 -45.71 59.17
CA PHE A 4 -22.93 -45.05 58.10
C PHE A 4 -22.61 -43.59 58.50
N PHE A 5 -21.34 -43.20 58.41
CA PHE A 5 -20.90 -41.80 58.51
C PHE A 5 -20.89 -41.24 57.07
N VAL A 6 -21.70 -40.24 56.82
CA VAL A 6 -21.66 -39.43 55.58
C VAL A 6 -20.72 -38.26 55.86
N ALA A 7 -19.56 -38.25 55.22
CA ALA A 7 -18.69 -37.07 55.21
C ALA A 7 -19.14 -36.10 54.15
N LEU A 8 -19.59 -34.91 54.58
CA LEU A 8 -19.89 -33.77 53.74
C LEU A 8 -18.59 -33.10 53.32
N LEU A 9 -18.15 -33.29 52.07
CA LEU A 9 -17.06 -32.45 51.47
C LEU A 9 -17.65 -31.08 51.13
N ALA A 10 -17.21 -30.04 51.85
CA ALA A 10 -17.46 -28.66 51.45
C ALA A 10 -16.53 -28.32 50.28
N LEU A 11 -17.10 -28.20 49.08
CA LEU A 11 -16.47 -27.57 47.92
C LEU A 11 -16.44 -26.06 48.15
N THR A 12 -15.29 -25.51 48.55
CA THR A 12 -14.98 -24.09 48.44
C THR A 12 -14.73 -23.78 46.97
N PRO A 13 -15.43 -22.83 46.37
CA PRO A 13 -15.07 -22.37 45.05
C PRO A 13 -13.71 -21.66 45.14
N CYS A 14 -12.69 -22.26 44.51
CA CYS A 14 -11.45 -21.57 44.23
C CYS A 14 -11.76 -20.52 43.13
N ILE A 15 -11.97 -19.27 43.56
CA ILE A 15 -11.93 -18.14 42.66
C ILE A 15 -10.46 -18.06 42.26
N ALA A 16 -10.15 -18.56 41.06
CA ALA A 16 -8.90 -18.25 40.40
C ALA A 16 -8.92 -16.73 40.15
N LEU A 17 -8.20 -15.95 40.93
CA LEU A 17 -7.79 -14.64 40.51
C LEU A 17 -6.94 -14.88 39.25
N ALA A 18 -7.49 -14.52 38.08
CA ALA A 18 -6.68 -14.33 36.89
C ALA A 18 -5.58 -13.34 37.28
N ALA A 19 -4.33 -13.79 37.22
CA ALA A 19 -3.20 -12.89 37.36
C ALA A 19 -3.34 -11.85 36.24
N THR A 20 -3.61 -10.60 36.59
CA THR A 20 -3.65 -9.50 35.64
C THR A 20 -2.23 -9.38 35.08
N ASN A 21 -2.05 -9.55 33.74
CA ASN A 21 -0.78 -9.33 33.06
C ASN A 21 -0.45 -7.83 32.95
N ASP A 22 -0.97 -7.01 33.84
CA ASP A 22 -0.74 -5.58 33.88
C ASP A 22 0.72 -5.26 34.20
N GLN A 23 1.31 -4.36 33.45
CA GLN A 23 2.72 -3.95 33.52
C GLN A 23 2.83 -2.48 33.95
N SER A 24 3.96 -2.10 34.53
CA SER A 24 4.25 -0.69 34.84
C SER A 24 5.72 -0.41 34.64
N TRP A 25 6.02 0.62 33.83
CA TRP A 25 7.39 1.02 33.55
C TRP A 25 7.57 2.53 33.77
N SER A 26 8.76 2.92 34.23
CA SER A 26 9.21 4.30 34.22
C SER A 26 10.05 4.54 32.97
N VAL A 27 9.81 5.65 32.28
CA VAL A 27 10.45 5.96 30.99
C VAL A 27 10.84 7.43 30.93
N THR A 28 12.06 7.69 30.44
CA THR A 28 12.55 9.04 30.19
C THR A 28 11.86 9.68 28.99
N GLY A 29 11.49 10.94 29.10
CA GLY A 29 10.92 11.73 28.01
C GLY A 29 9.40 11.82 28.01
N LEU A 30 8.69 11.02 28.79
CA LEU A 30 7.26 11.18 29.05
C LEU A 30 7.05 12.34 30.03
N GLU A 31 6.10 13.25 29.75
CA GLU A 31 5.83 14.40 30.62
C GLU A 31 4.88 14.03 31.78
N LYS A 32 3.83 13.28 31.51
CA LYS A 32 2.78 12.87 32.43
C LYS A 32 2.53 11.35 32.33
N PRO A 33 1.96 10.73 33.39
CA PRO A 33 1.56 9.33 33.29
C PRO A 33 0.63 9.06 32.12
N ALA A 34 0.76 7.87 31.53
CA ALA A 34 -0.10 7.40 30.47
C ALA A 34 -0.42 5.91 30.64
N GLU A 35 -1.57 5.49 30.09
CA GLU A 35 -2.02 4.12 30.11
C GLU A 35 -2.18 3.58 28.69
N ILE A 36 -1.74 2.37 28.44
CA ILE A 36 -2.05 1.58 27.25
C ILE A 36 -2.95 0.45 27.67
N ILE A 37 -4.15 0.34 27.13
CA ILE A 37 -5.01 -0.83 27.26
C ILE A 37 -4.94 -1.60 25.96
N VAL A 38 -4.58 -2.87 26.00
CA VAL A 38 -4.58 -3.75 24.84
C VAL A 38 -5.81 -4.63 24.90
N ASP A 39 -6.61 -4.61 23.84
CA ASP A 39 -7.82 -5.42 23.75
C ASP A 39 -7.54 -6.87 23.29
N GLU A 40 -8.56 -7.70 23.25
CA GLU A 40 -8.45 -9.12 22.89
C GLU A 40 -8.01 -9.37 21.43
N TRP A 41 -8.09 -8.36 20.57
CA TRP A 41 -7.58 -8.42 19.18
C TRP A 41 -6.14 -7.89 19.07
N GLY A 42 -5.59 -7.33 20.14
CA GLY A 42 -4.25 -6.77 20.20
C GLY A 42 -4.18 -5.29 19.79
N VAL A 43 -5.31 -4.61 19.69
CA VAL A 43 -5.34 -3.18 19.41
C VAL A 43 -4.96 -2.40 20.68
N PRO A 44 -3.93 -1.53 20.63
CA PRO A 44 -3.56 -0.69 21.76
C PRO A 44 -4.42 0.58 21.79
N HIS A 45 -5.05 0.84 22.92
CA HIS A 45 -5.77 2.06 23.24
C HIS A 45 -4.93 2.89 24.21
N ILE A 46 -4.43 4.01 23.74
CA ILE A 46 -3.50 4.90 24.46
C ILE A 46 -4.29 6.04 25.08
N TYR A 47 -4.18 6.18 26.41
CA TYR A 47 -4.77 7.28 27.17
C TYR A 47 -3.65 8.09 27.82
N ALA A 48 -3.47 9.33 27.36
CA ALA A 48 -2.42 10.24 27.81
C ALA A 48 -2.99 11.50 28.47
N GLU A 49 -2.30 12.07 29.45
CA GLU A 49 -2.70 13.29 30.12
C GLU A 49 -2.29 14.57 29.35
N THR A 50 -1.39 14.46 28.35
CA THR A 50 -1.04 15.56 27.43
C THR A 50 -1.17 15.13 25.99
N HIS A 51 -1.36 16.10 25.10
CA HIS A 51 -1.49 15.88 23.66
C HIS A 51 -0.23 15.21 23.09
N TYR A 52 0.97 15.65 23.49
CA TYR A 52 2.22 15.14 22.93
C TYR A 52 2.65 13.82 23.55
N ASP A 53 2.27 13.56 24.81
CA ASP A 53 2.47 12.23 25.40
C ASP A 53 1.71 11.14 24.65
N ALA A 54 0.56 11.44 24.02
CA ALA A 54 -0.13 10.48 23.17
C ALA A 54 0.75 10.01 22.00
N PHE A 55 1.49 10.91 21.36
CA PHE A 55 2.43 10.56 20.29
C PHE A 55 3.71 9.90 20.82
N PHE A 56 4.19 10.30 22.00
CA PHE A 56 5.28 9.59 22.68
C PHE A 56 4.90 8.13 22.91
N VAL A 57 3.71 7.89 23.48
CA VAL A 57 3.23 6.54 23.77
C VAL A 57 2.92 5.77 22.48
N GLN A 58 2.46 6.45 21.41
CA GLN A 58 2.32 5.83 20.08
C GLN A 58 3.66 5.27 19.59
N GLY A 59 4.74 6.06 19.68
CA GLY A 59 6.08 5.62 19.28
C GLY A 59 6.62 4.51 20.16
N PHE A 60 6.44 4.62 21.48
CA PHE A 60 6.80 3.58 22.44
C PHE A 60 6.09 2.24 22.14
N ASN A 61 4.80 2.30 21.89
CA ASN A 61 4.00 1.10 21.62
C ASN A 61 4.29 0.52 20.23
N ALA A 62 4.54 1.36 19.23
CA ALA A 62 4.98 0.91 17.91
C ALA A 62 6.32 0.15 18.01
N ALA A 63 7.25 0.62 18.85
CA ALA A 63 8.49 -0.08 19.12
C ALA A 63 8.23 -1.40 19.88
N ARG A 64 7.37 -1.39 20.90
CA ARG A 64 6.99 -2.61 21.63
C ARG A 64 6.49 -3.73 20.71
N ASP A 65 5.64 -3.37 19.75
CA ASP A 65 4.97 -4.35 18.91
C ASP A 65 5.70 -4.63 17.59
N ARG A 66 6.50 -3.68 17.06
CA ARG A 66 6.99 -3.71 15.69
C ARG A 66 8.48 -3.33 15.54
N LEU A 67 9.28 -3.36 16.61
CA LEU A 67 10.64 -2.79 16.63
C LEU A 67 11.51 -3.25 15.47
N TRP A 68 11.57 -4.56 15.19
CA TRP A 68 12.38 -5.06 14.09
C TRP A 68 11.92 -4.54 12.72
N GLN A 69 10.61 -4.48 12.49
CA GLN A 69 10.05 -3.95 11.25
C GLN A 69 10.41 -2.48 11.05
N ILE A 70 10.18 -1.63 12.07
CA ILE A 70 10.42 -0.19 11.95
C ILE A 70 11.93 0.12 11.88
N ASP A 71 12.79 -0.60 12.61
CA ASP A 71 14.25 -0.44 12.51
C ASP A 71 14.76 -0.82 11.12
N THR A 72 14.28 -1.94 10.58
CA THR A 72 14.65 -2.39 9.22
C THR A 72 14.17 -1.39 8.16
N TRP A 73 12.94 -0.87 8.28
CA TRP A 73 12.42 0.15 7.37
C TRP A 73 13.20 1.45 7.44
N ARG A 74 13.54 1.91 8.65
CA ARG A 74 14.39 3.09 8.85
C ARG A 74 15.76 2.90 8.21
N ARG A 75 16.44 1.78 8.48
CA ARG A 75 17.76 1.48 7.91
C ARG A 75 17.72 1.40 6.39
N ARG A 76 16.72 0.73 5.84
CA ARG A 76 16.50 0.71 4.38
C ARG A 76 16.33 2.14 3.86
N GLY A 77 15.41 2.89 4.44
CA GLY A 77 15.08 4.25 4.00
C GLY A 77 16.26 5.21 4.04
N LEU A 78 17.13 5.10 5.05
CA LEU A 78 18.36 5.91 5.20
C LEU A 78 19.56 5.38 4.41
N GLY A 79 19.45 4.19 3.79
CA GLY A 79 20.59 3.52 3.14
C GLY A 79 21.65 3.10 4.14
N GLN A 80 21.27 2.36 5.18
CA GLN A 80 22.10 1.89 6.29
C GLN A 80 22.03 0.36 6.50
N LEU A 81 21.60 -0.39 5.48
CA LEU A 81 21.50 -1.85 5.57
C LEU A 81 22.87 -2.52 5.64
N ALA A 82 23.86 -2.02 4.85
CA ALA A 82 25.21 -2.58 4.79
C ALA A 82 25.93 -2.49 6.14
N GLU A 83 25.65 -1.48 6.95
CA GLU A 83 26.19 -1.31 8.31
C GLU A 83 25.92 -2.52 9.21
N VAL A 84 24.74 -3.13 9.08
CA VAL A 84 24.31 -4.24 9.94
C VAL A 84 24.22 -5.58 9.23
N PHE A 85 24.01 -5.61 7.91
CA PHE A 85 23.79 -6.83 7.16
C PHE A 85 24.92 -7.16 6.16
N GLY A 86 25.88 -6.25 5.95
CA GLY A 86 27.10 -6.51 5.17
C GLY A 86 27.07 -6.02 3.72
N ALA A 87 28.14 -6.27 3.01
CA ALA A 87 28.46 -5.66 1.72
C ALA A 87 27.45 -5.91 0.59
N GLN A 88 26.65 -6.97 0.67
CA GLN A 88 25.62 -7.29 -0.34
C GLN A 88 24.51 -6.24 -0.44
N TYR A 89 24.39 -5.33 0.52
CA TYR A 89 23.40 -4.25 0.53
C TYR A 89 23.94 -2.88 0.08
N ILE A 90 25.25 -2.76 -0.23
CA ILE A 90 25.87 -1.48 -0.63
C ILE A 90 25.14 -0.83 -1.82
N ALA A 91 24.76 -1.63 -2.82
CA ALA A 91 24.05 -1.11 -3.99
C ALA A 91 22.66 -0.57 -3.62
N GLN A 92 21.93 -1.27 -2.76
CA GLN A 92 20.62 -0.83 -2.27
C GLN A 92 20.73 0.41 -1.39
N ASP A 93 21.73 0.48 -0.51
CA ASP A 93 21.99 1.66 0.32
C ASP A 93 22.34 2.88 -0.53
N ARG A 94 23.20 2.72 -1.54
CA ARG A 94 23.51 3.80 -2.49
C ARG A 94 22.26 4.27 -3.21
N ALA A 95 21.40 3.35 -3.67
CA ALA A 95 20.15 3.66 -4.35
C ALA A 95 19.19 4.44 -3.45
N ASN A 96 18.99 4.00 -2.20
CA ASN A 96 18.15 4.72 -1.24
C ASN A 96 18.68 6.13 -0.94
N ARG A 97 20.01 6.29 -0.77
CA ARG A 97 20.63 7.59 -0.53
C ARG A 97 20.44 8.58 -1.68
N LEU A 98 20.26 8.15 -2.92
CA LEU A 98 19.90 9.03 -4.03
C LEU A 98 18.56 9.76 -3.79
N PHE A 99 17.63 9.11 -3.12
CA PHE A 99 16.25 9.57 -2.95
C PHE A 99 15.90 10.07 -1.54
N LEU A 100 16.88 10.32 -0.68
CA LEU A 100 16.64 11.02 0.58
C LEU A 100 16.27 12.47 0.31
N TYR A 101 15.30 12.98 1.07
CA TYR A 101 15.04 14.41 1.07
C TYR A 101 16.25 15.19 1.60
N ARG A 102 16.68 16.21 0.84
CA ARG A 102 17.84 17.05 1.15
C ARG A 102 17.55 18.54 0.98
N GLY A 103 16.27 18.89 1.04
CA GLY A 103 15.81 20.26 0.94
C GLY A 103 15.92 21.04 2.26
N ASP A 104 15.26 22.16 2.31
CA ASP A 104 15.17 23.03 3.48
C ASP A 104 14.28 22.40 4.56
N MET A 105 14.89 21.98 5.68
CA MET A 105 14.19 21.34 6.80
C MET A 105 13.19 22.28 7.51
N TYR A 106 13.41 23.58 7.49
CA TYR A 106 12.44 24.52 8.05
C TYR A 106 11.15 24.53 7.22
N ARG A 107 11.28 24.57 5.89
CA ARG A 107 10.13 24.46 4.97
C ARG A 107 9.45 23.11 5.07
N GLU A 108 10.24 22.05 5.23
CA GLU A 108 9.72 20.69 5.41
C GLU A 108 8.76 20.64 6.59
N TRP A 109 9.21 21.04 7.78
CA TRP A 109 8.38 21.00 8.98
C TRP A 109 7.14 21.91 8.90
N LEU A 110 7.27 23.11 8.36
CA LEU A 110 6.14 24.04 8.22
C LEU A 110 5.03 23.52 7.30
N ALA A 111 5.37 22.67 6.35
CA ALA A 111 4.40 22.14 5.39
C ALA A 111 3.32 21.29 6.08
N TYR A 112 3.64 20.59 7.16
CA TYR A 112 2.72 19.68 7.85
C TYR A 112 1.93 20.32 9.00
N GLY A 113 2.20 21.55 9.36
CA GLY A 113 1.52 22.22 10.46
C GLY A 113 2.49 22.80 11.49
N SER A 114 1.95 23.55 12.45
CA SER A 114 2.77 24.31 13.41
C SER A 114 3.46 23.43 14.46
N ASP A 115 2.94 22.25 14.74
CA ASP A 115 3.41 21.32 15.77
C ASP A 115 3.94 19.98 15.22
N ALA A 116 3.99 19.82 13.91
CA ALA A 116 4.41 18.57 13.27
C ALA A 116 5.81 18.11 13.71
N LYS A 117 6.75 19.06 13.87
CA LYS A 117 8.08 18.73 14.38
C LYS A 117 8.02 18.18 15.81
N LEU A 118 7.22 18.81 16.68
CA LEU A 118 7.08 18.39 18.08
C LEU A 118 6.39 17.02 18.17
N ILE A 119 5.45 16.74 17.29
CA ILE A 119 4.83 15.40 17.15
C ILE A 119 5.90 14.37 16.79
N ALA A 120 6.74 14.64 15.79
CA ALA A 120 7.81 13.72 15.39
C ALA A 120 8.87 13.54 16.50
N GLU A 121 9.22 14.62 17.22
CA GLU A 121 10.14 14.58 18.37
C GLU A 121 9.61 13.67 19.48
N ASN A 122 8.33 13.78 19.83
CA ASN A 122 7.73 12.94 20.87
C ASN A 122 7.61 11.49 20.41
N PHE A 123 7.16 11.25 19.18
CA PHE A 123 7.05 9.90 18.62
C PHE A 123 8.40 9.16 18.62
N THR A 124 9.44 9.81 18.12
CA THR A 124 10.79 9.20 18.09
C THR A 124 11.41 9.06 19.49
N SER A 125 11.10 9.97 20.40
CA SER A 125 11.48 9.83 21.82
C SER A 125 10.81 8.61 22.45
N GLY A 126 9.55 8.34 22.12
CA GLY A 126 8.85 7.13 22.58
C GLY A 126 9.48 5.84 22.06
N ILE A 127 9.85 5.77 20.76
CA ILE A 127 10.60 4.64 20.20
C ILE A 127 11.91 4.44 20.99
N ASN A 128 12.65 5.53 21.19
CA ASN A 128 13.94 5.49 21.90
C ASN A 128 13.79 5.05 23.35
N ALA A 129 12.72 5.46 24.03
CA ALA A 129 12.43 5.03 25.39
C ALA A 129 12.19 3.51 25.49
N PHE A 130 11.55 2.89 24.49
CA PHE A 130 11.44 1.45 24.44
C PHE A 130 12.79 0.77 24.15
N VAL A 131 13.61 1.35 23.27
CA VAL A 131 14.97 0.85 22.99
C VAL A 131 15.82 0.88 24.26
N ASP A 132 15.72 1.95 25.06
CA ASP A 132 16.44 2.05 26.36
C ASP A 132 15.94 1.01 27.36
N LEU A 133 14.62 0.76 27.41
CA LEU A 133 14.03 -0.25 28.28
C LEU A 133 14.55 -1.67 28.00
N ILE A 134 14.92 -1.98 26.75
CA ILE A 134 15.50 -3.27 26.38
C ILE A 134 16.88 -3.50 27.02
N ASP A 135 17.67 -2.46 27.25
CA ASP A 135 19.00 -2.59 27.88
C ASP A 135 18.90 -3.17 29.28
N ASP A 136 17.85 -2.79 30.02
CA ASP A 136 17.56 -3.32 31.35
C ASP A 136 16.70 -4.60 31.32
N ASN A 137 15.98 -4.86 30.22
CA ASN A 137 15.05 -5.99 30.03
C ASN A 137 15.30 -6.70 28.68
N PRO A 138 16.42 -7.44 28.54
CA PRO A 138 16.84 -8.05 27.26
C PRO A 138 15.85 -9.10 26.70
N GLU A 139 14.90 -9.58 27.49
CA GLU A 139 13.82 -10.47 27.03
C GLU A 139 12.81 -9.74 26.11
N LEU A 140 12.70 -8.42 26.21
CA LEU A 140 11.85 -7.59 25.35
C LEU A 140 12.40 -7.48 23.93
N LEU A 141 13.71 -7.74 23.71
CA LEU A 141 14.30 -7.68 22.38
C LEU A 141 13.69 -8.73 21.46
N PRO A 142 13.10 -8.33 20.30
CA PRO A 142 12.58 -9.25 19.31
C PRO A 142 13.63 -10.25 18.81
N PRO A 143 13.25 -11.52 18.55
CA PRO A 143 14.20 -12.58 18.20
C PRO A 143 14.96 -12.32 16.91
N GLU A 144 14.45 -11.53 15.99
CA GLU A 144 15.07 -11.17 14.72
C GLU A 144 16.41 -10.46 14.90
N PHE A 145 16.54 -9.60 15.92
CA PHE A 145 17.81 -8.93 16.24
C PHE A 145 18.89 -9.95 16.64
N LYS A 146 18.50 -10.99 17.37
CA LYS A 146 19.41 -12.08 17.76
C LYS A 146 19.80 -12.95 16.58
N LEU A 147 18.83 -13.29 15.70
CA LEU A 147 19.08 -14.05 14.48
C LEU A 147 20.07 -13.33 13.56
N LEU A 148 19.90 -12.01 13.40
CA LEU A 148 20.73 -11.16 12.52
C LEU A 148 21.98 -10.60 13.25
N ASN A 149 22.08 -10.83 14.57
CA ASN A 149 23.19 -10.39 15.41
C ASN A 149 23.50 -8.90 15.29
N TYR A 150 22.51 -8.04 15.55
CA TYR A 150 22.64 -6.59 15.64
C TYR A 150 21.67 -6.02 16.66
N ASN A 151 21.79 -4.74 17.00
CA ASN A 151 20.94 -4.03 17.95
C ASN A 151 20.07 -2.98 17.24
N PRO A 152 18.88 -2.63 17.78
CA PRO A 152 18.06 -1.56 17.25
C PRO A 152 18.80 -0.22 17.31
N ALA A 153 18.55 0.63 16.32
CA ALA A 153 19.10 1.97 16.28
C ALA A 153 18.19 2.98 17.00
N ARG A 154 18.79 4.06 17.49
CA ARG A 154 18.02 5.21 17.97
C ARG A 154 17.51 6.04 16.80
N TRP A 155 16.31 6.55 16.95
CA TRP A 155 15.63 7.37 15.96
C TRP A 155 15.90 8.85 16.19
N GLN A 156 15.93 9.60 15.09
CA GLN A 156 15.93 11.06 15.09
C GLN A 156 14.59 11.56 14.52
N PRO A 157 14.06 12.70 14.94
CA PRO A 157 12.81 13.24 14.39
C PRO A 157 12.86 13.41 12.87
N GLU A 158 14.04 13.79 12.34
CA GLU A 158 14.27 13.95 10.92
C GLU A 158 14.07 12.65 10.12
N ASP A 159 14.29 11.47 10.73
CA ASP A 159 14.10 10.18 10.07
C ASP A 159 12.66 10.03 9.53
N VAL A 160 11.67 10.60 10.25
CA VAL A 160 10.25 10.57 9.87
C VAL A 160 10.00 11.30 8.53
N VAL A 161 10.76 12.36 8.24
CA VAL A 161 10.48 13.21 7.07
C VAL A 161 11.52 13.13 5.96
N ILE A 162 12.77 12.71 6.23
CA ILE A 162 13.78 12.60 5.16
C ILE A 162 13.69 11.30 4.37
N ILE A 163 13.09 10.25 4.95
CA ILE A 163 12.86 8.98 4.28
C ILE A 163 11.64 9.12 3.36
N ARG A 164 11.86 8.90 2.06
CA ARG A 164 10.79 8.96 1.04
C ARG A 164 10.46 7.59 0.45
N GLY A 165 11.32 6.59 0.69
CA GLY A 165 11.27 5.28 0.04
C GLY A 165 10.13 4.36 0.46
N HIS A 166 9.29 4.70 1.46
CA HIS A 166 8.13 3.93 1.85
C HIS A 166 6.81 4.45 1.24
N GLY A 167 6.87 5.56 0.49
CA GLY A 167 5.74 6.05 -0.28
C GLY A 167 5.45 5.22 -1.53
N LEU A 168 4.34 5.54 -2.17
CA LEU A 168 3.97 4.98 -3.46
C LEU A 168 4.54 5.86 -4.57
N TRP A 169 5.69 5.47 -5.11
CA TRP A 169 6.30 6.13 -6.26
C TRP A 169 5.72 5.58 -7.55
N ARG A 170 5.32 6.46 -8.46
CA ARG A 170 4.64 6.10 -9.71
C ARG A 170 5.02 7.03 -10.83
N ASN A 171 4.79 6.56 -12.07
CA ASN A 171 4.81 7.18 -13.37
C ASN A 171 6.12 7.02 -14.13
N VAL A 172 7.30 7.31 -13.58
CA VAL A 172 8.56 7.24 -14.32
C VAL A 172 8.84 5.85 -14.92
N ASP A 173 8.36 4.78 -14.30
CA ASP A 173 8.51 3.42 -14.82
C ASP A 173 7.60 3.17 -16.04
N THR A 174 6.41 3.74 -16.06
CA THR A 174 5.50 3.65 -17.22
C THR A 174 5.95 4.53 -18.38
N GLU A 175 6.51 5.73 -18.12
CA GLU A 175 7.15 6.56 -19.13
C GLU A 175 8.26 5.81 -19.87
N VAL A 176 9.17 5.20 -19.12
CA VAL A 176 10.29 4.42 -19.64
C VAL A 176 9.80 3.21 -20.43
N GLN A 177 8.81 2.48 -19.89
CA GLN A 177 8.24 1.34 -20.58
C GLN A 177 7.56 1.74 -21.89
N ARG A 178 6.82 2.86 -21.90
CA ARG A 178 6.20 3.42 -23.11
C ARG A 178 7.25 3.84 -24.13
N ALA A 179 8.36 4.42 -23.69
CA ALA A 179 9.48 4.76 -24.58
C ALA A 179 10.12 3.50 -25.19
N HIS A 180 10.33 2.43 -24.41
CA HIS A 180 10.85 1.16 -24.93
C HIS A 180 9.92 0.52 -25.98
N ILE A 181 8.62 0.54 -25.73
CA ILE A 181 7.61 0.05 -26.71
C ILE A 181 7.66 0.91 -27.98
N ALA A 182 7.65 2.24 -27.84
CA ALA A 182 7.71 3.16 -28.97
C ALA A 182 8.99 3.02 -29.79
N CYS A 183 10.12 2.68 -29.16
CA CYS A 183 11.37 2.38 -29.87
C CYS A 183 11.32 1.10 -30.71
N GLN A 184 10.60 0.08 -30.23
CA GLN A 184 10.52 -1.23 -30.91
C GLN A 184 9.34 -1.34 -31.89
N SER A 185 8.33 -0.49 -31.71
CA SER A 185 7.10 -0.44 -32.52
C SER A 185 6.62 1.01 -32.68
N ASP A 186 5.60 1.39 -31.90
CA ASP A 186 4.96 2.71 -31.96
C ASP A 186 4.16 3.02 -30.69
N LEU A 187 3.59 4.21 -30.61
CA LEU A 187 2.75 4.64 -29.51
C LEU A 187 1.36 3.97 -29.50
N GLU A 188 0.87 3.51 -30.66
CA GLU A 188 -0.40 2.76 -30.73
C GLU A 188 -0.23 1.42 -29.99
N THR A 189 0.88 0.71 -30.21
CA THR A 189 1.23 -0.52 -29.47
C THR A 189 1.32 -0.26 -27.96
N ALA A 190 1.91 0.87 -27.54
CA ALA A 190 1.94 1.26 -26.14
C ALA A 190 0.54 1.52 -25.56
N GLY A 191 -0.39 2.04 -26.36
CA GLY A 191 -1.79 2.23 -25.99
C GLY A 191 -2.59 0.93 -25.81
N TYR A 192 -2.16 -0.20 -26.38
CA TYR A 192 -2.69 -1.53 -26.03
C TYR A 192 -2.08 -2.06 -24.73
N TRP A 193 -0.80 -1.82 -24.51
CA TRP A 193 -0.14 -2.24 -23.26
C TRP A 193 -0.76 -1.55 -22.05
N GLN A 194 -0.99 -0.24 -22.14
CA GLN A 194 -1.69 0.55 -21.14
C GLN A 194 -2.67 1.54 -21.76
N THR A 195 -3.95 1.33 -21.49
CA THR A 195 -5.03 2.19 -21.94
C THR A 195 -5.01 3.49 -21.15
N LEU A 196 -4.86 4.61 -21.86
CA LEU A 196 -4.95 5.95 -21.26
C LEU A 196 -6.41 6.37 -21.06
N GLN A 197 -6.70 7.03 -19.95
CA GLN A 197 -8.04 7.48 -19.57
C GLN A 197 -7.96 8.92 -19.02
N PRO A 198 -8.79 9.87 -19.48
CA PRO A 198 -9.65 9.71 -20.66
C PRO A 198 -8.83 9.34 -21.90
N ASP A 199 -9.50 9.02 -23.01
CA ASP A 199 -8.80 8.73 -24.26
C ASP A 199 -7.85 9.89 -24.62
N TRP A 200 -6.56 9.58 -24.79
CA TRP A 200 -5.49 10.56 -24.93
C TRP A 200 -4.45 10.12 -25.97
N GLU A 201 -4.09 11.02 -26.86
CA GLU A 201 -3.01 10.81 -27.83
C GLU A 201 -1.75 11.52 -27.33
N THR A 202 -0.77 10.74 -26.86
CA THR A 202 0.55 11.27 -26.48
C THR A 202 1.46 11.42 -27.70
N GLU A 203 2.36 12.39 -27.66
CA GLU A 203 3.36 12.62 -28.71
C GLU A 203 4.79 12.46 -28.16
N ILE A 204 5.70 11.98 -29.01
CA ILE A 204 7.12 11.94 -28.66
C ILE A 204 7.64 13.36 -28.49
N PRO A 205 8.17 13.74 -27.30
CA PRO A 205 8.68 15.09 -27.08
C PRO A 205 9.76 15.50 -28.08
N ALA A 206 9.69 16.72 -28.58
CA ALA A 206 10.62 17.18 -29.61
C ALA A 206 12.08 17.10 -29.16
N GLY A 207 12.90 16.38 -29.92
CA GLY A 207 14.32 16.14 -29.62
C GLY A 207 14.58 14.99 -28.65
N PHE A 208 13.56 14.25 -28.25
CA PHE A 208 13.70 12.96 -27.58
C PHE A 208 13.68 11.84 -28.62
N ASP A 209 14.56 10.87 -28.47
CA ASP A 209 14.57 9.62 -29.21
C ASP A 209 14.34 8.47 -28.22
N PRO A 210 13.19 7.78 -28.28
CA PRO A 210 12.87 6.67 -27.37
C PRO A 210 13.95 5.58 -27.32
N CYS A 211 14.67 5.36 -28.41
CA CYS A 211 15.72 4.34 -28.49
C CYS A 211 17.01 4.73 -27.75
N GLN A 212 17.12 5.93 -27.22
CA GLN A 212 18.24 6.34 -26.37
C GLN A 212 18.13 5.87 -24.92
N VAL A 213 16.96 5.36 -24.50
CA VAL A 213 16.70 4.94 -23.13
C VAL A 213 17.21 3.50 -22.94
N PRO A 214 18.23 3.28 -22.07
CA PRO A 214 18.75 1.93 -21.77
C PRO A 214 17.68 1.08 -21.08
N GLU A 215 17.70 -0.24 -21.32
CA GLU A 215 16.75 -1.18 -20.70
C GLU A 215 16.83 -1.17 -19.17
N ASN A 216 18.00 -0.90 -18.59
CA ASN A 216 18.26 -0.89 -17.16
C ASN A 216 18.36 0.54 -16.56
N VAL A 217 17.79 1.53 -17.22
CA VAL A 217 17.88 2.95 -16.82
C VAL A 217 17.33 3.21 -15.41
N LEU A 218 16.33 2.45 -14.98
CA LEU A 218 15.67 2.59 -13.68
C LEU A 218 16.14 1.60 -12.60
N ASP A 219 17.22 0.84 -12.81
CA ASP A 219 17.68 -0.16 -11.82
C ASP A 219 17.90 0.44 -10.43
N ASN A 220 18.54 1.63 -10.32
CA ASN A 220 18.73 2.32 -9.05
C ASN A 220 17.40 2.82 -8.46
N TYR A 221 16.46 3.25 -9.29
CA TYR A 221 15.11 3.64 -8.84
C TYR A 221 14.34 2.46 -8.26
N PHE A 222 14.34 1.33 -8.96
CA PHE A 222 13.70 0.10 -8.47
C PHE A 222 14.39 -0.45 -7.23
N LEU A 223 15.72 -0.42 -7.18
CA LEU A 223 16.48 -0.91 -6.03
C LEU A 223 16.21 -0.07 -4.76
N ALA A 224 16.00 1.24 -4.90
CA ALA A 224 15.59 2.10 -3.78
C ALA A 224 14.18 1.76 -3.25
N LYS A 225 13.28 1.23 -4.10
CA LYS A 225 11.93 0.75 -3.73
C LYS A 225 11.94 -0.69 -3.23
N ALA A 226 12.99 -1.45 -3.49
CA ALA A 226 13.03 -2.88 -3.24
C ALA A 226 12.84 -3.23 -1.75
N PRO A 227 12.12 -4.31 -1.44
CA PRO A 227 12.06 -4.82 -0.09
C PRO A 227 13.45 -5.31 0.37
N VAL A 228 13.68 -5.35 1.68
CA VAL A 228 14.88 -5.95 2.24
C VAL A 228 14.76 -7.48 2.13
N ARG A 229 15.70 -8.10 1.43
CA ARG A 229 15.80 -9.56 1.27
C ARG A 229 16.94 -10.09 2.13
N PHE A 230 16.69 -11.10 2.95
CA PHE A 230 17.70 -11.76 3.80
C PHE A 230 18.19 -13.07 3.19
N GLU A 231 17.44 -13.59 2.24
CA GLU A 231 17.82 -14.71 1.38
C GLU A 231 17.77 -14.26 -0.07
N ASN A 232 18.75 -14.66 -0.87
CA ASN A 232 18.84 -14.29 -2.30
C ASN A 232 18.75 -12.75 -2.52
N VAL A 233 19.60 -11.98 -1.83
CA VAL A 233 19.60 -10.50 -1.88
C VAL A 233 19.64 -9.96 -3.31
N SER A 234 20.32 -10.66 -4.25
CA SER A 234 20.36 -10.28 -5.67
C SER A 234 18.98 -10.30 -6.38
N GLN A 235 17.97 -10.92 -5.80
CA GLN A 235 16.60 -10.92 -6.36
C GLN A 235 15.81 -9.65 -6.01
N ALA A 236 16.30 -8.82 -5.09
CA ALA A 236 15.56 -7.63 -4.63
C ALA A 236 15.17 -6.69 -5.78
N LEU A 237 16.08 -6.49 -6.75
CA LEU A 237 15.78 -5.67 -7.94
C LEU A 237 14.70 -6.31 -8.82
N ASN A 238 14.80 -7.62 -9.09
CA ASN A 238 13.80 -8.32 -9.91
C ASN A 238 12.41 -8.29 -9.26
N ASP A 239 12.35 -8.42 -7.93
CA ASP A 239 11.10 -8.31 -7.18
C ASP A 239 10.50 -6.90 -7.30
N ALA A 240 11.33 -5.86 -7.17
CA ALA A 240 10.87 -4.48 -7.31
C ALA A 240 10.34 -4.20 -8.72
N ILE A 241 11.01 -4.68 -9.76
CA ILE A 241 10.56 -4.58 -11.15
C ILE A 241 9.25 -5.36 -11.36
N SER A 242 9.15 -6.58 -10.82
CA SER A 242 7.94 -7.39 -10.91
C SER A 242 6.77 -6.73 -10.20
N ASN A 243 6.99 -6.18 -8.99
CA ASN A 243 5.96 -5.48 -8.22
C ASN A 243 5.50 -4.19 -8.91
N SER A 244 6.37 -3.47 -9.61
CA SER A 244 5.96 -2.27 -10.36
C SER A 244 5.03 -2.59 -11.54
N ARG A 245 5.16 -3.80 -12.10
CA ARG A 245 4.29 -4.31 -13.17
C ARG A 245 2.98 -4.92 -12.65
N ASP A 246 2.88 -5.14 -11.34
CA ASP A 246 1.65 -5.65 -10.72
C ASP A 246 0.62 -4.52 -10.56
N ARG A 247 -0.35 -4.49 -11.48
CA ARG A 247 -1.44 -3.52 -11.50
C ARG A 247 -2.66 -3.95 -10.67
N SER A 248 -2.56 -5.06 -9.95
CA SER A 248 -3.60 -5.54 -9.02
C SER A 248 -3.65 -4.74 -7.71
N LEU A 249 -2.56 -4.02 -7.38
CA LEU A 249 -2.51 -3.15 -6.22
C LEU A 249 -3.41 -1.93 -6.42
N GLY A 250 -4.10 -1.55 -5.37
CA GLY A 250 -5.03 -0.43 -5.42
C GLY A 250 -5.68 -0.20 -4.07
N SER A 251 -6.96 0.11 -4.07
CA SER A 251 -7.78 0.27 -2.85
C SER A 251 -9.24 0.42 -3.26
N ASN A 252 -10.17 0.26 -2.31
CA ASN A 252 -11.54 0.72 -2.46
C ASN A 252 -11.90 1.63 -1.30
N ASN A 253 -12.68 2.66 -1.54
CA ASN A 253 -13.40 3.37 -0.49
C ASN A 253 -14.74 3.88 -1.00
N TRP A 254 -15.68 4.04 -0.07
CA TRP A 254 -16.95 4.71 -0.34
C TRP A 254 -17.55 5.25 0.95
N VAL A 255 -18.48 6.17 0.77
CA VAL A 255 -19.27 6.73 1.85
C VAL A 255 -20.71 6.87 1.38
N VAL A 256 -21.66 6.51 2.25
CA VAL A 256 -23.10 6.53 1.99
C VAL A 256 -23.79 7.49 2.96
N ALA A 257 -24.62 8.38 2.42
CA ALA A 257 -25.33 9.42 3.19
C ALA A 257 -26.48 8.84 4.05
N PRO A 258 -26.86 9.50 5.16
CA PRO A 258 -27.86 9.02 6.12
C PRO A 258 -29.19 8.61 5.52
N GLU A 259 -29.68 9.36 4.53
CA GLU A 259 -30.97 9.08 3.87
C GLU A 259 -30.96 7.79 3.05
N ARG A 260 -29.79 7.23 2.80
CA ARG A 260 -29.59 5.97 2.07
C ARG A 260 -29.09 4.83 2.94
N THR A 261 -28.96 5.04 4.24
CA THR A 261 -28.52 4.00 5.17
C THR A 261 -29.68 3.49 6.02
N SER A 262 -29.61 2.23 6.44
CA SER A 262 -30.57 1.64 7.36
C SER A 262 -30.45 2.16 8.79
N THR A 263 -29.28 2.73 9.13
CA THR A 263 -28.98 3.27 10.46
C THR A 263 -29.40 4.74 10.62
N GLY A 264 -29.67 5.44 9.49
CA GLY A 264 -29.92 6.87 9.48
C GLY A 264 -28.69 7.72 9.81
N ARG A 265 -27.48 7.12 9.74
CA ARG A 265 -26.17 7.75 9.91
C ARG A 265 -25.29 7.45 8.69
N PRO A 266 -24.28 8.28 8.39
CA PRO A 266 -23.35 7.92 7.32
C PRO A 266 -22.64 6.60 7.60
N VAL A 267 -22.35 5.84 6.54
CA VAL A 267 -21.49 4.66 6.60
C VAL A 267 -20.28 4.91 5.71
N LEU A 268 -19.07 4.75 6.25
CA LEU A 268 -17.81 4.85 5.50
C LEU A 268 -17.11 3.50 5.50
N ALA A 269 -16.69 3.04 4.32
CA ALA A 269 -15.88 1.85 4.17
C ALA A 269 -14.56 2.18 3.45
N ASP A 270 -13.47 1.54 3.87
CA ASP A 270 -12.15 1.70 3.26
C ASP A 270 -11.33 0.41 3.38
N ASP A 271 -10.70 0.00 2.29
CA ASP A 271 -9.83 -1.19 2.22
C ASP A 271 -8.65 -0.97 1.27
N PRO A 272 -7.49 -0.52 1.79
CA PRO A 272 -6.28 -0.33 0.99
C PRO A 272 -5.67 -1.67 0.57
N HIS A 273 -5.37 -1.83 -0.72
CA HIS A 273 -4.75 -3.03 -1.27
C HIS A 273 -3.24 -2.85 -1.38
N ARG A 274 -2.49 -3.71 -0.68
CA ARG A 274 -1.02 -3.67 -0.65
C ARG A 274 -0.45 -5.08 -0.75
N GLY A 275 0.83 -5.18 -1.03
CA GLY A 275 1.55 -6.45 -0.88
C GLY A 275 1.39 -7.01 0.53
N HIS A 276 1.07 -8.30 0.62
CA HIS A 276 0.96 -8.97 1.91
C HIS A 276 2.35 -9.21 2.53
N ALA A 277 2.51 -8.87 3.79
CA ALA A 277 3.77 -8.94 4.50
C ALA A 277 3.59 -9.42 5.95
N VAL A 278 4.68 -9.93 6.51
CA VAL A 278 4.83 -10.26 7.92
C VAL A 278 6.07 -9.53 8.44
N PRO A 279 5.92 -8.66 9.45
CA PRO A 279 4.67 -8.17 10.04
C PRO A 279 3.79 -7.38 9.06
N SER A 280 2.51 -7.18 9.41
CA SER A 280 1.55 -6.39 8.60
C SER A 280 2.08 -4.99 8.30
N LEU A 281 1.72 -4.46 7.12
CA LEU A 281 2.02 -3.07 6.76
C LEU A 281 1.29 -2.09 7.69
N ARG A 282 0.00 -2.32 7.92
CA ARG A 282 -0.83 -1.44 8.74
C ARG A 282 -0.74 -1.80 10.22
N TYR A 283 -0.86 -0.77 11.05
CA TYR A 283 -0.86 -0.86 12.49
C TYR A 283 -2.01 -0.04 13.04
N ILE A 284 -2.92 -0.71 13.74
CA ILE A 284 -4.11 -0.09 14.32
C ILE A 284 -3.75 0.42 15.71
N VAL A 285 -4.17 1.65 16.03
CA VAL A 285 -3.94 2.27 17.33
C VAL A 285 -5.04 3.29 17.65
N HIS A 286 -5.39 3.41 18.91
CA HIS A 286 -6.26 4.46 19.45
C HIS A 286 -5.41 5.46 20.25
N LEU A 287 -5.51 6.75 19.93
CA LEU A 287 -4.84 7.85 20.60
C LEU A 287 -5.88 8.72 21.29
N SER A 288 -5.87 8.76 22.62
CA SER A 288 -6.79 9.58 23.42
C SER A 288 -6.00 10.49 24.37
N GLY A 289 -6.28 11.78 24.31
CA GLY A 289 -5.66 12.83 25.13
C GLY A 289 -6.33 14.17 24.94
N PRO A 290 -5.88 15.24 25.62
CA PRO A 290 -6.49 16.55 25.49
C PRO A 290 -6.50 17.07 24.06
N GLY A 291 -7.71 17.22 23.47
CA GLY A 291 -7.91 17.68 22.09
C GLY A 291 -7.54 16.65 21.02
N LEU A 292 -7.43 15.39 21.39
CA LEU A 292 -7.13 14.27 20.49
C LEU A 292 -7.89 13.04 20.99
N ASP A 293 -8.78 12.51 20.14
CA ASP A 293 -9.40 11.21 20.38
C ASP A 293 -9.66 10.57 19.01
N VAL A 294 -8.76 9.70 18.56
CA VAL A 294 -8.75 9.17 17.19
C VAL A 294 -8.29 7.73 17.16
N ILE A 295 -9.01 6.89 16.43
CA ILE A 295 -8.68 5.48 16.24
C ILE A 295 -8.65 5.12 14.76
N GLY A 296 -7.78 4.18 14.41
CA GLY A 296 -7.67 3.64 13.06
C GLY A 296 -6.28 3.11 12.76
N ALA A 297 -5.93 3.08 11.48
CA ALA A 297 -4.66 2.54 11.03
C ALA A 297 -3.74 3.61 10.45
N GLY A 298 -2.44 3.43 10.73
CA GLY A 298 -1.32 4.11 10.11
C GLY A 298 -0.21 3.11 9.75
N GLU A 299 0.97 3.63 9.48
CA GLU A 299 2.17 2.82 9.36
C GLU A 299 2.96 2.89 10.67
N PRO A 300 3.49 1.77 11.21
CA PRO A 300 4.09 1.75 12.55
C PRO A 300 5.35 2.62 12.70
N ALA A 301 5.97 3.02 11.60
CA ALA A 301 7.14 3.88 11.56
C ALA A 301 6.82 5.40 11.54
N LEU A 302 5.54 5.77 11.55
CA LEU A 302 5.07 7.15 11.40
C LEU A 302 4.06 7.51 12.49
N PRO A 303 4.10 8.74 13.02
CA PRO A 303 3.06 9.21 13.93
C PRO A 303 1.77 9.53 13.18
N GLY A 304 0.65 9.44 13.89
CA GLY A 304 -0.68 9.76 13.40
C GLY A 304 -1.45 8.55 12.88
N ILE A 305 -2.64 8.83 12.37
CA ILE A 305 -3.61 7.86 11.84
C ILE A 305 -4.08 8.35 10.48
N SER A 306 -3.92 7.53 9.44
CA SER A 306 -4.25 7.92 8.08
C SER A 306 -5.61 7.41 7.59
N ILE A 307 -6.17 6.38 8.25
CA ILE A 307 -7.45 5.74 7.94
C ILE A 307 -8.16 5.46 9.26
N GLY A 308 -9.35 6.01 9.48
CA GLY A 308 -10.05 5.82 10.75
C GLY A 308 -11.12 6.87 11.04
N HIS A 309 -11.32 7.17 12.32
CA HIS A 309 -12.26 8.20 12.77
C HIS A 309 -11.81 8.85 14.09
N ASN A 310 -12.34 10.03 14.34
CA ASN A 310 -12.33 10.69 15.66
C ASN A 310 -13.77 10.84 16.17
N ASP A 311 -14.01 11.68 17.19
CA ASP A 311 -15.34 11.93 17.74
C ASP A 311 -16.35 12.54 16.75
N ASN A 312 -15.88 13.17 15.68
CA ASN A 312 -16.69 14.01 14.80
C ASN A 312 -16.74 13.50 13.37
N ILE A 313 -15.64 12.96 12.87
CA ILE A 313 -15.47 12.59 11.46
C ILE A 313 -14.88 11.19 11.29
N ALA A 314 -15.23 10.55 10.18
CA ALA A 314 -14.55 9.37 9.64
C ALA A 314 -13.87 9.72 8.32
N PHE A 315 -12.72 9.07 8.05
CA PHE A 315 -11.89 9.32 6.86
C PHE A 315 -11.23 8.04 6.36
N GLY A 316 -11.00 8.00 5.05
CA GLY A 316 -10.36 6.88 4.37
C GLY A 316 -9.71 7.34 3.08
N LEU A 317 -8.79 6.53 2.52
CA LEU A 317 -8.00 6.92 1.37
C LEU A 317 -7.79 5.78 0.37
N THR A 318 -7.74 6.15 -0.91
CA THR A 318 -7.33 5.27 -2.01
C THR A 318 -6.39 6.02 -2.96
N ILE A 319 -5.53 5.29 -3.67
CA ILE A 319 -4.62 5.92 -4.63
C ILE A 319 -5.39 6.73 -5.67
N PHE A 320 -5.01 8.01 -5.81
CA PHE A 320 -5.37 8.91 -6.89
C PHE A 320 -4.12 9.16 -7.75
N PRO A 321 -4.09 8.76 -9.03
CA PRO A 321 -2.85 8.70 -9.79
C PRO A 321 -2.43 10.05 -10.40
N ILE A 322 -2.13 11.05 -9.55
CA ILE A 322 -1.41 12.24 -10.04
C ILE A 322 -0.08 11.79 -10.62
N ASP A 323 0.24 12.26 -11.80
CA ASP A 323 1.57 12.07 -12.38
C ASP A 323 2.57 13.00 -11.68
N GLN A 324 3.46 12.40 -10.88
CA GLN A 324 4.35 13.08 -9.95
C GLN A 324 5.85 12.89 -10.26
N GLU A 325 6.18 12.26 -11.36
CA GLU A 325 7.57 11.95 -11.74
C GLU A 325 7.80 12.20 -13.23
N ASP A 326 9.05 12.50 -13.62
CA ASP A 326 9.52 12.54 -15.00
C ASP A 326 10.98 12.10 -15.11
N LEU A 327 11.33 11.38 -16.18
CA LEU A 327 12.70 11.06 -16.53
C LEU A 327 13.28 12.12 -17.49
N TYR A 328 14.32 12.80 -17.05
CA TYR A 328 15.07 13.78 -17.85
C TYR A 328 16.31 13.16 -18.47
N VAL A 329 16.45 13.31 -19.79
CA VAL A 329 17.58 12.78 -20.57
C VAL A 329 18.53 13.92 -20.95
N TYR A 330 19.76 13.88 -20.46
CA TYR A 330 20.78 14.92 -20.69
C TYR A 330 21.87 14.47 -21.63
N GLU A 331 22.34 15.40 -22.47
CA GLU A 331 23.64 15.27 -23.13
C GLU A 331 24.77 15.58 -22.14
N LYS A 332 25.68 14.63 -21.95
CA LYS A 332 26.86 14.85 -21.12
C LYS A 332 27.90 15.67 -21.85
N ILE A 333 28.54 16.59 -21.12
CA ILE A 333 29.65 17.39 -21.57
C ILE A 333 30.69 17.41 -20.45
N ASP A 334 31.83 16.74 -20.67
CA ASP A 334 32.89 16.58 -19.69
C ASP A 334 32.32 16.01 -18.34
N ASP A 335 32.50 16.75 -17.25
CA ASP A 335 32.04 16.45 -15.88
C ASP A 335 30.66 17.09 -15.58
N GLY A 336 29.86 17.41 -16.60
CA GLY A 336 28.56 18.06 -16.48
C GLY A 336 27.61 17.64 -17.58
N TYR A 337 26.62 18.48 -17.81
CA TYR A 337 25.57 18.26 -18.79
C TYR A 337 25.19 19.55 -19.51
N ARG A 338 24.58 19.43 -20.70
CA ARG A 338 24.08 20.59 -21.48
C ARG A 338 22.73 21.04 -20.93
N TYR A 339 22.65 22.35 -20.63
CA TYR A 339 21.41 23.01 -20.24
C TYR A 339 21.34 24.42 -20.87
N LYS A 340 20.24 24.72 -21.57
CA LYS A 340 20.04 26.01 -22.27
C LYS A 340 21.23 26.44 -23.11
N GLY A 341 21.85 25.48 -23.82
CA GLY A 341 22.98 25.70 -24.69
C GLY A 341 24.34 25.82 -23.97
N SER A 342 24.38 25.84 -22.66
CA SER A 342 25.58 25.94 -21.83
C SER A 342 25.86 24.66 -21.08
N ARG A 343 27.13 24.49 -20.62
CA ARG A 343 27.48 23.40 -19.68
C ARG A 343 27.07 23.79 -18.25
N GLU A 344 26.41 22.88 -17.58
CA GLU A 344 26.12 22.91 -16.14
C GLU A 344 26.80 21.71 -15.46
N ALA A 345 27.41 21.91 -14.30
CA ALA A 345 28.10 20.85 -13.56
C ALA A 345 27.10 19.98 -12.80
N PHE A 346 27.37 18.69 -12.68
CA PHE A 346 26.67 17.86 -11.71
C PHE A 346 26.96 18.33 -10.29
N ARG A 347 25.95 18.33 -9.44
CA ARG A 347 26.16 18.40 -7.99
C ARG A 347 26.53 16.99 -7.51
N ILE A 348 27.72 16.85 -6.97
CA ILE A 348 28.25 15.57 -6.48
C ILE A 348 28.28 15.62 -4.94
N LEU A 349 27.70 14.60 -4.32
CA LEU A 349 27.82 14.36 -2.88
C LEU A 349 28.66 13.09 -2.71
N SER A 350 29.72 13.20 -1.93
CA SER A 350 30.50 12.06 -1.46
C SER A 350 29.92 11.62 -0.12
N ASP A 351 29.42 10.40 -0.06
CA ASP A 351 28.73 9.85 1.10
C ASP A 351 29.37 8.50 1.48
N ALA A 352 29.79 8.34 2.74
CA ALA A 352 30.37 7.11 3.23
C ALA A 352 29.26 6.12 3.63
N ILE A 353 29.27 4.93 3.06
CA ILE A 353 28.39 3.83 3.43
C ILE A 353 29.16 2.92 4.39
N PRO A 354 28.83 2.91 5.70
CA PRO A 354 29.42 1.97 6.64
C PRO A 354 29.08 0.53 6.24
N VAL A 355 30.07 -0.35 6.35
CA VAL A 355 29.88 -1.78 5.96
C VAL A 355 30.33 -2.68 7.11
N ARG A 356 29.42 -3.55 7.57
CA ARG A 356 29.72 -4.48 8.65
C ARG A 356 30.97 -5.30 8.36
N GLY A 357 31.96 -5.17 9.25
CA GLY A 357 33.20 -5.95 9.20
C GLY A 357 34.18 -5.59 8.08
N GLN A 358 33.99 -4.43 7.45
CA GLN A 358 34.86 -3.88 6.39
C GLN A 358 35.03 -2.37 6.58
N ASP A 359 35.92 -1.78 5.79
CA ASP A 359 36.04 -0.32 5.69
C ASP A 359 34.82 0.27 4.99
N ASP A 360 34.49 1.52 5.30
CA ASP A 360 33.42 2.28 4.67
C ASP A 360 33.63 2.38 3.15
N VAL A 361 32.55 2.28 2.40
CA VAL A 361 32.57 2.44 0.95
C VAL A 361 32.13 3.85 0.60
N ASN A 362 32.99 4.60 -0.10
CA ASN A 362 32.62 5.94 -0.58
C ASN A 362 31.69 5.83 -1.79
N ALA A 363 30.49 6.39 -1.68
CA ALA A 363 29.50 6.49 -2.73
C ALA A 363 29.44 7.90 -3.28
N GLU A 364 29.69 8.09 -4.56
CA GLU A 364 29.39 9.36 -5.24
C GLU A 364 27.93 9.37 -5.68
N LEU A 365 27.15 10.30 -5.14
CA LEU A 365 25.77 10.55 -5.51
C LEU A 365 25.73 11.79 -6.39
N LYS A 366 25.29 11.62 -7.65
CA LYS A 366 25.21 12.71 -8.62
C LYS A 366 23.79 13.24 -8.77
N PHE A 367 23.69 14.54 -8.94
CA PHE A 367 22.43 15.23 -9.14
C PHE A 367 22.53 16.24 -10.28
N THR A 368 21.51 16.28 -11.10
CA THR A 368 21.25 17.41 -11.99
C THR A 368 20.40 18.44 -11.26
N ARG A 369 20.05 19.53 -11.91
CA ARG A 369 19.09 20.50 -11.41
C ARG A 369 17.68 19.94 -11.20
N HIS A 370 17.31 18.86 -11.93
CA HIS A 370 15.98 18.23 -11.85
C HIS A 370 15.90 17.10 -10.82
N GLY A 371 17.04 16.54 -10.41
CA GLY A 371 17.03 15.48 -9.41
C GLY A 371 18.21 14.52 -9.47
N PRO A 372 18.12 13.36 -8.79
CA PRO A 372 19.16 12.35 -8.76
C PRO A 372 19.39 11.73 -10.12
N VAL A 373 20.67 11.56 -10.47
CA VAL A 373 21.11 10.80 -11.66
C VAL A 373 21.03 9.31 -11.34
N VAL A 374 20.09 8.63 -11.97
CA VAL A 374 19.85 7.20 -11.75
C VAL A 374 20.67 6.31 -12.67
N TYR A 375 21.09 6.83 -13.83
CA TYR A 375 21.90 6.10 -14.81
C TYR A 375 22.77 7.06 -15.65
N GLU A 376 23.94 6.58 -16.11
CA GLU A 376 24.83 7.31 -17.02
C GLU A 376 25.41 6.35 -18.08
N THR A 377 25.54 6.89 -19.30
CA THR A 377 26.40 6.35 -20.37
C THR A 377 27.57 7.28 -20.59
N ASP A 378 28.43 7.00 -21.56
CA ASP A 378 29.54 7.90 -21.93
C ASP A 378 29.02 9.26 -22.42
N THR A 379 27.85 9.30 -23.05
CA THR A 379 27.30 10.49 -23.70
C THR A 379 26.01 11.04 -23.10
N ARG A 380 25.37 10.30 -22.19
CA ARG A 380 24.07 10.65 -21.61
C ARG A 380 24.05 10.49 -20.09
N ALA A 381 23.23 11.29 -19.43
CA ALA A 381 22.84 11.12 -18.06
C ALA A 381 21.31 11.12 -17.97
N PHE A 382 20.77 10.29 -17.09
CA PHE A 382 19.34 10.12 -16.86
C PHE A 382 19.04 10.48 -15.42
N ALA A 383 18.16 11.46 -15.19
CA ALA A 383 17.82 11.92 -13.86
C ALA A 383 16.30 11.90 -13.64
N VAL A 384 15.87 11.47 -12.47
CA VAL A 384 14.46 11.46 -12.07
C VAL A 384 14.13 12.78 -11.37
N ARG A 385 13.12 13.50 -11.87
CA ARG A 385 12.45 14.55 -11.14
C ARG A 385 11.20 13.98 -10.48
N ALA A 386 11.04 14.22 -9.19
CA ALA A 386 9.94 13.66 -8.43
C ALA A 386 9.36 14.70 -7.46
N ALA A 387 8.03 14.86 -7.48
CA ALA A 387 7.33 15.78 -6.59
C ALA A 387 7.49 15.37 -5.12
N TRP A 388 7.58 14.07 -4.85
CA TRP A 388 7.79 13.55 -3.49
C TRP A 388 9.18 13.85 -2.89
N LEU A 389 10.10 14.48 -3.65
CA LEU A 389 11.34 15.07 -3.11
C LEU A 389 11.20 16.57 -2.75
N GLU A 390 10.04 17.17 -2.96
CA GLU A 390 9.74 18.54 -2.54
C GLU A 390 9.41 18.61 -1.03
N PRO A 391 9.48 19.81 -0.41
CA PRO A 391 9.08 19.99 0.98
C PRO A 391 7.61 19.60 1.24
N GLY A 392 7.33 18.99 2.38
CA GLY A 392 5.97 18.59 2.76
C GLY A 392 5.48 17.29 2.14
N MET A 393 6.39 16.49 1.60
CA MET A 393 6.05 15.27 0.85
C MET A 393 6.47 13.99 1.57
N ALA A 394 6.71 14.00 2.89
CA ALA A 394 6.89 12.76 3.65
C ALA A 394 5.60 11.94 3.58
N PRO A 395 5.68 10.67 3.09
CA PRO A 395 4.50 9.87 2.87
C PRO A 395 3.67 9.68 4.13
N TYR A 396 2.36 9.91 4.03
CA TYR A 396 1.35 9.77 5.08
C TYR A 396 1.48 10.72 6.28
N PHE A 397 2.58 11.46 6.44
CA PHE A 397 2.78 12.31 7.61
C PHE A 397 1.78 13.48 7.68
N GLY A 398 1.24 13.94 6.55
CA GLY A 398 0.17 14.93 6.52
C GLY A 398 -1.12 14.51 7.25
N SER A 399 -1.27 13.24 7.60
CA SER A 399 -2.41 12.73 8.37
C SER A 399 -2.53 13.36 9.77
N VAL A 400 -1.44 13.80 10.37
CA VAL A 400 -1.43 14.45 11.69
C VAL A 400 -2.29 15.72 11.75
N GLU A 401 -2.60 16.32 10.60
CA GLU A 401 -3.50 17.47 10.52
C GLU A 401 -4.97 17.04 10.37
N TYR A 402 -5.31 16.25 9.33
CA TYR A 402 -6.72 15.95 9.06
C TYR A 402 -7.36 15.01 10.07
N MET A 403 -6.60 14.13 10.72
CA MET A 403 -7.13 13.26 11.77
C MET A 403 -7.67 14.03 12.99
N ARG A 404 -7.36 15.33 13.11
CA ARG A 404 -7.82 16.23 14.16
C ARG A 404 -8.96 17.16 13.71
N ALA A 405 -9.35 17.09 12.42
CA ALA A 405 -10.45 17.90 11.91
C ALA A 405 -11.78 17.48 12.53
N SER A 406 -12.69 18.44 12.73
CA SER A 406 -14.01 18.21 13.32
C SER A 406 -15.15 18.34 12.31
N ASN A 407 -14.87 18.80 11.07
CA ASN A 407 -15.86 19.04 10.03
C ASN A 407 -15.21 19.12 8.65
N TRP A 408 -16.05 19.13 7.61
CA TRP A 408 -15.60 19.18 6.22
C TRP A 408 -14.65 20.33 5.90
N ARG A 409 -14.92 21.53 6.40
CA ARG A 409 -14.08 22.70 6.12
C ARG A 409 -12.68 22.56 6.70
N GLU A 410 -12.57 22.04 7.92
CA GLU A 410 -11.27 21.79 8.57
C GLU A 410 -10.54 20.66 7.88
N PHE A 411 -11.26 19.59 7.49
CA PHE A 411 -10.69 18.48 6.73
C PHE A 411 -10.10 18.95 5.39
N LEU A 412 -10.84 19.75 4.59
CA LEU A 412 -10.31 20.35 3.36
C LEU A 412 -9.08 21.21 3.60
N ALA A 413 -9.07 22.03 4.66
CA ALA A 413 -7.95 22.88 5.00
C ALA A 413 -6.71 22.04 5.36
N ALA A 414 -6.90 20.91 6.06
CA ALA A 414 -5.85 19.98 6.41
C ALA A 414 -5.32 19.22 5.18
N LEU A 415 -6.18 18.85 4.23
CA LEU A 415 -5.76 18.20 2.99
C LEU A 415 -4.81 19.04 2.14
N ASN A 416 -4.85 20.38 2.24
CA ASN A 416 -3.86 21.25 1.59
C ASN A 416 -2.42 21.05 2.12
N ARG A 417 -2.24 20.31 3.23
CA ARG A 417 -0.96 19.89 3.80
C ARG A 417 -0.62 18.43 3.49
N TRP A 418 -1.47 17.75 2.76
CA TRP A 418 -1.23 16.39 2.29
C TRP A 418 -0.46 16.44 0.96
N GLY A 419 0.74 15.89 0.94
CA GLY A 419 1.59 15.92 -0.25
C GLY A 419 1.72 14.58 -0.96
N ALA A 420 2.00 13.51 -0.21
CA ALA A 420 2.27 12.18 -0.76
C ALA A 420 1.86 11.03 0.19
N PRO A 421 1.51 9.86 -0.39
CA PRO A 421 1.18 9.67 -1.80
C PRO A 421 -0.06 10.46 -2.21
N SER A 422 -0.29 10.65 -3.52
CA SER A 422 -1.55 11.27 -3.98
C SER A 422 -2.70 10.30 -3.78
N GLU A 423 -3.76 10.76 -3.07
CA GLU A 423 -4.84 9.89 -2.62
C GLU A 423 -6.22 10.53 -2.84
N ASN A 424 -7.21 9.70 -3.16
CA ASN A 424 -8.62 10.00 -3.03
C ASN A 424 -8.98 9.95 -1.55
N GLN A 425 -9.43 11.03 -0.98
CA GLN A 425 -9.88 11.09 0.41
C GLN A 425 -11.40 11.08 0.47
N VAL A 426 -11.99 10.17 1.24
CA VAL A 426 -13.42 10.17 1.59
C VAL A 426 -13.62 10.64 3.02
N PHE A 427 -14.76 11.27 3.25
CA PHE A 427 -15.11 11.94 4.48
C PHE A 427 -16.57 11.68 4.84
N ALA A 428 -16.85 11.50 6.12
CA ALA A 428 -18.20 11.60 6.68
C ALA A 428 -18.14 12.24 8.06
N ASP A 429 -19.20 12.93 8.48
CA ASP A 429 -19.29 13.53 9.81
C ASP A 429 -20.59 13.17 10.55
N THR A 430 -20.60 13.47 11.84
CA THR A 430 -21.77 13.24 12.72
C THR A 430 -22.96 14.15 12.42
N ASP A 431 -22.77 15.22 11.65
CA ASP A 431 -23.87 16.08 11.15
C ASP A 431 -24.57 15.46 9.93
N GLY A 432 -24.09 14.32 9.44
CA GLY A 432 -24.66 13.58 8.32
C GLY A 432 -24.10 13.96 6.96
N ASN A 433 -23.05 14.77 6.91
CA ASN A 433 -22.40 15.12 5.65
C ASN A 433 -21.48 14.00 5.17
N ILE A 434 -21.38 13.88 3.84
CA ILE A 434 -20.43 13.02 3.17
C ILE A 434 -19.61 13.83 2.15
N GLY A 435 -18.35 13.46 1.92
CA GLY A 435 -17.48 14.19 1.03
C GLY A 435 -16.42 13.33 0.37
N TYR A 436 -15.90 13.86 -0.75
CA TYR A 436 -14.78 13.29 -1.49
C TYR A 436 -13.89 14.41 -1.99
N LYS A 437 -12.57 14.24 -1.84
CA LYS A 437 -11.56 15.17 -2.33
C LYS A 437 -10.24 14.44 -2.59
N PRO A 438 -9.72 14.42 -3.83
CA PRO A 438 -8.33 14.01 -4.04
C PRO A 438 -7.36 15.05 -3.48
N ALA A 439 -6.22 14.58 -3.00
CA ALA A 439 -5.13 15.42 -2.50
C ALA A 439 -3.77 14.84 -2.94
N GLY A 440 -2.82 15.73 -3.18
CA GLY A 440 -1.46 15.41 -3.60
C GLY A 440 -0.81 16.55 -4.38
N LEU A 441 0.50 16.63 -4.36
CA LEU A 441 1.24 17.68 -5.06
C LEU A 441 1.19 17.44 -6.58
N PHE A 442 0.58 18.36 -7.33
CA PHE A 442 0.32 18.24 -8.75
C PHE A 442 1.28 19.11 -9.58
N PRO A 443 2.29 18.51 -10.29
CA PRO A 443 3.25 19.25 -11.10
C PRO A 443 2.59 19.98 -12.28
N ARG A 444 3.03 21.22 -12.53
CA ARG A 444 2.58 22.00 -13.69
C ARG A 444 3.60 21.90 -14.82
N ARG A 445 3.33 21.00 -15.76
CA ARG A 445 4.11 20.82 -16.99
C ARG A 445 3.64 21.77 -18.07
N GLU A 446 4.56 22.31 -18.87
CA GLU A 446 4.25 23.16 -20.01
C GLU A 446 4.76 22.51 -21.29
N GLY A 447 3.82 22.14 -22.19
CA GLY A 447 4.15 21.64 -23.51
C GLY A 447 4.42 20.14 -23.62
N TRP A 448 4.14 19.36 -22.56
CA TRP A 448 4.10 17.88 -22.61
C TRP A 448 3.18 17.31 -21.52
N ASP A 449 2.82 16.06 -21.68
CA ASP A 449 1.81 15.36 -20.87
C ASP A 449 2.38 14.51 -19.73
N GLY A 450 3.71 14.32 -19.60
CA GLY A 450 4.35 13.50 -18.59
C GLY A 450 4.39 12.01 -18.91
N LEU A 451 3.93 11.60 -20.10
CA LEU A 451 3.81 10.18 -20.46
C LEU A 451 5.07 9.56 -21.10
N LEU A 452 6.05 10.38 -21.41
CA LEU A 452 7.34 9.97 -22.00
C LEU A 452 8.50 10.79 -21.42
N PRO A 453 9.71 10.19 -21.35
CA PRO A 453 10.91 10.92 -20.94
C PRO A 453 11.17 12.14 -21.82
N VAL A 454 11.77 13.18 -21.24
CA VAL A 454 12.00 14.46 -21.91
C VAL A 454 13.48 14.84 -21.94
N PRO A 455 13.93 15.61 -22.97
CA PRO A 455 15.25 16.22 -22.95
C PRO A 455 15.45 17.16 -21.75
N GLY A 456 16.56 16.98 -21.02
CA GLY A 456 16.94 17.81 -19.86
C GLY A 456 17.61 19.12 -20.24
N ASP A 457 17.37 19.66 -21.44
CA ASP A 457 18.07 20.80 -22.01
C ASP A 457 17.40 22.15 -21.73
N GLY A 458 16.32 22.17 -20.95
CA GLY A 458 15.61 23.37 -20.51
C GLY A 458 14.41 23.74 -21.37
N ARG A 459 13.98 22.88 -22.30
CA ARG A 459 12.73 23.04 -23.05
C ARG A 459 11.51 22.53 -22.27
N TYR A 460 11.72 21.54 -21.42
CA TYR A 460 10.68 20.87 -20.64
C TYR A 460 10.94 21.13 -19.17
N GLU A 461 10.12 21.95 -18.53
CA GLU A 461 10.30 22.36 -17.14
C GLU A 461 8.97 22.22 -16.37
N TRP A 462 9.06 21.85 -15.11
CA TRP A 462 7.92 22.07 -14.21
C TRP A 462 7.87 23.54 -13.82
N ASN A 463 6.77 24.19 -14.14
CA ASN A 463 6.56 25.59 -13.80
C ASN A 463 5.79 25.72 -12.47
N GLY A 464 6.33 25.10 -11.43
CA GLY A 464 5.71 25.00 -10.12
C GLY A 464 4.66 23.87 -10.06
N PHE A 465 3.68 24.08 -9.19
CA PHE A 465 2.61 23.13 -8.92
C PHE A 465 1.26 23.83 -9.01
N TYR A 466 0.23 23.05 -9.32
CA TYR A 466 -1.15 23.54 -9.23
C TYR A 466 -1.62 23.57 -7.79
N ASP A 467 -2.52 24.50 -7.48
CA ASP A 467 -3.25 24.47 -6.21
C ASP A 467 -4.21 23.28 -6.19
N MET A 468 -4.44 22.70 -5.01
CA MET A 468 -5.36 21.56 -4.90
C MET A 468 -6.81 21.88 -5.23
N ASP A 469 -7.17 23.17 -5.31
CA ASP A 469 -8.50 23.61 -5.70
C ASP A 469 -8.87 23.24 -7.15
N VAL A 470 -7.87 22.94 -8.01
CA VAL A 470 -8.12 22.46 -9.37
C VAL A 470 -8.56 20.99 -9.41
N LEU A 471 -8.31 20.22 -8.37
CA LEU A 471 -8.74 18.84 -8.26
C LEU A 471 -10.23 18.76 -7.93
N PRO A 472 -10.96 17.73 -8.40
CA PRO A 472 -12.39 17.60 -8.19
C PRO A 472 -12.76 17.55 -6.71
N VAL A 473 -13.99 17.92 -6.39
CA VAL A 473 -14.55 17.86 -5.04
C VAL A 473 -16.02 17.49 -5.12
N GLU A 474 -16.45 16.60 -4.24
CA GLU A 474 -17.86 16.31 -4.03
C GLU A 474 -18.22 16.52 -2.56
N PHE A 475 -19.34 17.17 -2.32
CA PHE A 475 -19.89 17.35 -0.99
C PHE A 475 -21.41 17.16 -1.04
N ASN A 476 -21.91 16.21 -0.29
CA ASN A 476 -23.33 15.83 -0.26
C ASN A 476 -23.91 15.61 -1.67
N PRO A 477 -23.32 14.72 -2.50
CA PRO A 477 -23.81 14.52 -3.85
C PRO A 477 -25.24 13.99 -3.85
N LYS A 478 -26.07 14.44 -4.81
CA LYS A 478 -27.51 14.09 -4.89
C LYS A 478 -27.79 12.59 -4.96
N ARG A 479 -26.82 11.79 -5.44
CA ARG A 479 -26.94 10.32 -5.48
C ARG A 479 -26.86 9.69 -4.08
N GLY A 480 -26.43 10.43 -3.04
CA GLY A 480 -26.34 10.01 -1.65
C GLY A 480 -25.18 9.03 -1.38
N PHE A 481 -24.18 8.96 -2.22
CA PHE A 481 -22.93 8.22 -1.98
C PHE A 481 -21.81 8.75 -2.89
N THR A 482 -20.55 8.49 -2.50
CA THR A 482 -19.37 8.73 -3.31
C THR A 482 -18.25 7.77 -2.91
N GLY A 483 -17.19 7.67 -3.69
CA GLY A 483 -16.05 6.80 -3.41
C GLY A 483 -15.15 6.57 -4.61
N SER A 484 -14.19 5.67 -4.47
CA SER A 484 -13.20 5.33 -5.48
C SER A 484 -12.77 3.87 -5.41
N ALA A 485 -12.36 3.34 -6.55
CA ALA A 485 -11.62 2.09 -6.67
C ALA A 485 -10.41 2.23 -7.61
N ASN A 486 -9.75 3.40 -7.57
CA ASN A 486 -8.59 3.79 -8.37
C ASN A 486 -8.86 3.98 -9.88
N SER A 487 -10.10 3.79 -10.34
CA SER A 487 -10.50 4.10 -11.71
C SER A 487 -10.58 5.61 -11.92
N MET A 488 -10.64 6.02 -13.19
CA MET A 488 -10.88 7.41 -13.52
C MET A 488 -12.23 7.86 -12.95
N ASN A 489 -12.17 8.75 -11.98
CA ASN A 489 -13.31 9.33 -11.28
C ASN A 489 -13.31 10.87 -11.39
N LEU A 490 -12.70 11.39 -12.46
CA LEU A 490 -12.82 12.79 -12.84
C LEU A 490 -14.25 13.07 -13.34
N PRO A 491 -14.84 14.22 -12.98
CA PRO A 491 -16.10 14.66 -13.59
C PRO A 491 -16.00 14.75 -15.12
N ASP A 492 -17.12 14.51 -15.83
CA ASP A 492 -17.15 14.55 -17.30
C ASP A 492 -16.74 15.92 -17.87
N ASP A 493 -16.93 16.99 -17.12
CA ASP A 493 -16.57 18.36 -17.48
C ASP A 493 -15.22 18.82 -16.90
N TYR A 494 -14.43 17.90 -16.32
CA TYR A 494 -13.09 18.23 -15.84
C TYR A 494 -12.18 18.67 -16.99
N PRO A 495 -11.56 19.85 -16.90
CA PRO A 495 -10.78 20.41 -18.00
C PRO A 495 -9.38 19.77 -18.08
N ILE A 496 -9.31 18.51 -18.49
CA ILE A 496 -8.09 17.70 -18.53
C ILE A 496 -6.99 18.32 -19.39
N ASP A 497 -7.36 19.02 -20.47
CA ASP A 497 -6.40 19.75 -21.32
C ASP A 497 -5.69 20.90 -20.58
N GLN A 498 -6.37 21.49 -19.59
CA GLN A 498 -5.82 22.56 -18.77
C GLN A 498 -5.09 22.02 -17.53
N TYR A 499 -5.60 20.96 -16.96
CA TYR A 499 -5.09 20.33 -15.73
C TYR A 499 -4.85 18.83 -15.99
N PRO A 500 -3.76 18.45 -16.68
CA PRO A 500 -3.45 17.05 -17.02
C PRO A 500 -2.95 16.31 -15.78
N VAL A 501 -3.88 15.93 -14.93
CA VAL A 501 -3.59 15.33 -13.60
C VAL A 501 -2.94 13.96 -13.70
N GLY A 502 -3.26 13.22 -14.76
CA GLY A 502 -2.76 11.88 -15.07
C GLY A 502 -3.72 11.14 -15.99
N PHE A 503 -3.19 10.14 -16.69
CA PHE A 503 -3.93 9.38 -17.71
C PHE A 503 -3.89 7.87 -17.46
N GLU A 504 -3.18 7.44 -16.41
CA GLU A 504 -2.89 6.03 -16.11
C GLU A 504 -3.72 5.53 -14.91
N TRP A 505 -5.00 5.27 -15.17
CA TRP A 505 -5.96 4.82 -14.16
C TRP A 505 -6.12 3.30 -14.15
N ALA A 506 -6.58 2.75 -13.04
CA ALA A 506 -7.04 1.37 -13.03
C ALA A 506 -8.32 1.23 -13.88
N ALA A 507 -8.52 0.06 -14.48
CA ALA A 507 -9.78 -0.26 -15.15
C ALA A 507 -10.96 -0.23 -14.16
N ALA A 508 -12.12 0.22 -14.61
CA ALA A 508 -13.26 0.53 -13.75
C ALA A 508 -14.00 -0.69 -13.15
N TRP A 509 -13.49 -1.91 -13.30
CA TRP A 509 -14.20 -3.16 -12.90
C TRP A 509 -14.68 -3.16 -11.45
N ARG A 510 -13.83 -2.76 -10.51
CA ARG A 510 -14.18 -2.64 -9.09
C ARG A 510 -15.12 -1.48 -8.83
N TYR A 511 -14.83 -0.33 -9.43
CA TYR A 511 -15.67 0.86 -9.35
C TYR A 511 -17.08 0.61 -9.89
N ASP A 512 -17.22 0.02 -11.06
CA ASP A 512 -18.51 -0.31 -11.66
C ASP A 512 -19.32 -1.26 -10.77
N ARG A 513 -18.64 -2.22 -10.12
CA ARG A 513 -19.29 -3.10 -9.16
C ARG A 513 -19.76 -2.37 -7.91
N LEU A 514 -18.95 -1.48 -7.34
CA LEU A 514 -19.35 -0.61 -6.22
C LEU A 514 -20.59 0.21 -6.60
N TRP A 515 -20.53 0.91 -7.74
CA TRP A 515 -21.64 1.74 -8.23
C TRP A 515 -22.91 0.94 -8.51
N GLN A 516 -22.76 -0.26 -9.08
CA GLN A 516 -23.90 -1.18 -9.31
C GLN A 516 -24.62 -1.52 -7.99
N VAL A 517 -23.87 -1.88 -6.96
CA VAL A 517 -24.44 -2.24 -5.65
C VAL A 517 -25.01 -1.02 -4.94
N LEU A 518 -24.21 0.05 -4.80
CA LEU A 518 -24.63 1.26 -4.08
C LEU A 518 -25.82 1.96 -4.75
N SER A 519 -25.94 1.92 -6.09
CA SER A 519 -27.10 2.48 -6.80
C SER A 519 -28.32 1.60 -6.67
N GLY A 520 -28.15 0.27 -6.64
CA GLY A 520 -29.25 -0.71 -6.62
C GLY A 520 -29.90 -0.89 -5.24
N GLN A 521 -29.21 -0.48 -4.15
CA GLN A 521 -29.72 -0.62 -2.78
C GLN A 521 -30.28 0.72 -2.26
N PRO A 522 -31.58 0.82 -2.01
CA PRO A 522 -32.18 2.06 -1.47
C PRO A 522 -31.86 2.31 0.01
N GLN A 523 -31.55 1.23 0.75
CA GLN A 523 -31.12 1.26 2.15
C GLN A 523 -29.88 0.39 2.30
N HIS A 524 -28.76 0.98 2.71
CA HIS A 524 -27.46 0.33 2.84
C HIS A 524 -27.06 0.27 4.31
N SER A 525 -26.66 -0.88 4.80
CA SER A 525 -26.22 -1.08 6.18
C SER A 525 -24.68 -1.16 6.28
N PRO A 526 -24.09 -1.04 7.47
CA PRO A 526 -22.70 -1.39 7.69
C PRO A 526 -22.37 -2.83 7.23
N ASP A 527 -23.26 -3.80 7.48
CA ASP A 527 -23.10 -5.20 7.05
C ASP A 527 -23.10 -5.32 5.51
N ASP A 528 -23.87 -4.49 4.80
CA ASP A 528 -23.84 -4.45 3.33
C ASP A 528 -22.48 -3.91 2.82
N SER A 529 -21.87 -2.95 3.51
CA SER A 529 -20.52 -2.49 3.21
C SER A 529 -19.48 -3.59 3.46
N ASP A 530 -19.57 -4.30 4.57
CA ASP A 530 -18.74 -5.45 4.88
C ASP A 530 -18.87 -6.52 3.78
N ALA A 531 -20.08 -6.84 3.37
CA ALA A 531 -20.35 -7.79 2.29
C ALA A 531 -19.78 -7.33 0.93
N LEU A 532 -19.88 -6.01 0.65
CA LEU A 532 -19.37 -5.43 -0.59
C LEU A 532 -17.84 -5.43 -0.66
N GLN A 533 -17.13 -5.21 0.47
CA GLN A 533 -15.68 -5.39 0.55
C GLN A 533 -15.23 -6.82 0.27
N ARG A 534 -16.13 -7.79 0.42
CA ARG A 534 -15.90 -9.24 0.23
C ARG A 534 -16.54 -9.81 -1.02
N ASP A 535 -17.01 -8.96 -1.94
CA ASP A 535 -17.66 -9.37 -3.17
C ASP A 535 -16.63 -9.94 -4.17
N TYR A 536 -16.93 -11.10 -4.71
CA TYR A 536 -16.09 -11.86 -5.64
C TYR A 536 -16.53 -11.78 -7.10
N LEU A 537 -17.52 -10.95 -7.44
CA LEU A 537 -17.95 -10.80 -8.84
C LEU A 537 -16.85 -10.09 -9.65
N SER A 538 -16.36 -10.76 -10.69
CA SER A 538 -15.37 -10.20 -11.62
C SER A 538 -16.05 -9.73 -12.91
N LEU A 539 -16.32 -8.44 -13.04
CA LEU A 539 -16.86 -7.85 -14.27
C LEU A 539 -15.88 -7.98 -15.45
N ASN A 540 -14.55 -7.96 -15.19
CA ASN A 540 -13.55 -8.30 -16.19
C ASN A 540 -13.71 -9.71 -16.73
N ALA A 541 -13.94 -10.70 -15.86
CA ALA A 541 -14.13 -12.08 -16.27
C ALA A 541 -15.40 -12.26 -17.10
N VAL A 542 -16.51 -11.66 -16.64
CA VAL A 542 -17.77 -11.67 -17.40
C VAL A 542 -17.57 -11.07 -18.81
N SER A 543 -16.86 -9.93 -18.89
CA SER A 543 -16.58 -9.27 -20.17
C SER A 543 -15.71 -10.12 -21.09
N ALA A 544 -14.63 -10.71 -20.57
CA ALA A 544 -13.74 -11.56 -21.35
C ALA A 544 -14.44 -12.84 -21.86
N VAL A 545 -15.25 -13.49 -21.02
CA VAL A 545 -16.02 -14.69 -21.41
C VAL A 545 -17.05 -14.37 -22.50
N ASN A 546 -17.72 -13.22 -22.42
CA ASN A 546 -18.68 -12.77 -23.44
C ASN A 546 -18.01 -12.48 -24.81
N LEU A 547 -16.72 -12.19 -24.85
CA LEU A 547 -15.95 -11.98 -26.07
C LEU A 547 -15.43 -13.27 -26.72
N ILE A 548 -15.61 -14.44 -26.08
CA ILE A 548 -15.27 -15.72 -26.73
C ILE A 548 -16.15 -15.90 -27.97
N PRO A 549 -15.56 -16.04 -29.18
CA PRO A 549 -16.33 -16.17 -30.44
C PRO A 549 -17.35 -17.34 -30.39
N GLN A 550 -18.57 -17.08 -30.87
CA GLN A 550 -19.70 -18.01 -30.76
C GLN A 550 -19.46 -19.36 -31.45
N ASN A 551 -18.58 -19.42 -32.44
CA ASN A 551 -18.22 -20.62 -33.19
C ASN A 551 -17.11 -21.44 -32.51
N ILE A 552 -16.64 -21.07 -31.33
CA ILE A 552 -15.73 -21.89 -30.53
C ILE A 552 -16.57 -22.69 -29.54
N ASP A 553 -16.43 -24.01 -29.58
CA ASP A 553 -17.12 -24.96 -28.72
C ASP A 553 -16.11 -25.79 -27.91
N GLY A 554 -16.64 -26.54 -26.94
CA GLY A 554 -15.85 -27.45 -26.12
C GLY A 554 -16.08 -27.27 -24.62
N GLN A 555 -15.59 -28.21 -23.82
CA GLN A 555 -15.82 -28.27 -22.37
C GLN A 555 -15.33 -26.99 -21.64
N ALA A 556 -14.20 -26.43 -22.06
CA ALA A 556 -13.70 -25.17 -21.50
C ALA A 556 -14.70 -24.03 -21.71
N VAL A 557 -15.19 -23.88 -22.93
CA VAL A 557 -16.15 -22.82 -23.30
C VAL A 557 -17.48 -23.00 -22.60
N GLU A 558 -17.97 -24.23 -22.51
CA GLU A 558 -19.22 -24.57 -21.83
C GLU A 558 -19.13 -24.22 -20.33
N LEU A 559 -18.02 -24.59 -19.66
CA LEU A 559 -17.79 -24.28 -18.26
C LEU A 559 -17.76 -22.76 -18.01
N LEU A 560 -17.07 -21.99 -18.86
CA LEU A 560 -16.96 -20.53 -18.72
C LEU A 560 -18.28 -19.82 -19.07
N ARG A 561 -19.00 -20.21 -20.12
CA ARG A 561 -20.27 -19.57 -20.52
C ARG A 561 -21.40 -19.79 -19.53
N ASN A 562 -21.38 -20.91 -18.79
CA ASN A 562 -22.37 -21.19 -17.75
C ASN A 562 -22.03 -20.61 -16.39
N TRP A 563 -20.90 -19.90 -16.28
CA TRP A 563 -20.42 -19.31 -15.04
C TRP A 563 -21.02 -17.91 -14.81
N ASP A 564 -21.36 -17.62 -13.56
CA ASP A 564 -21.92 -16.33 -13.11
C ASP A 564 -20.89 -15.21 -12.87
N GLY A 565 -19.59 -15.49 -13.07
CA GLY A 565 -18.52 -14.54 -12.84
C GLY A 565 -18.04 -14.43 -11.39
N GLN A 566 -18.62 -15.22 -10.47
CA GLN A 566 -18.22 -15.24 -9.06
C GLN A 566 -16.91 -16.01 -8.87
N MET A 567 -15.85 -15.31 -8.53
CA MET A 567 -14.52 -15.91 -8.29
C MET A 567 -14.40 -16.47 -6.86
N THR A 568 -15.37 -17.26 -6.42
CA THR A 568 -15.30 -17.90 -5.10
C THR A 568 -14.22 -18.98 -5.05
N ALA A 569 -13.67 -19.26 -3.85
CA ALA A 569 -12.65 -20.29 -3.69
C ALA A 569 -13.09 -21.69 -4.17
N ASP A 570 -14.37 -21.96 -4.15
CA ASP A 570 -14.96 -23.26 -4.56
C ASP A 570 -15.31 -23.32 -6.05
N SER A 571 -15.15 -22.24 -6.83
CA SER A 571 -15.60 -22.16 -8.22
C SER A 571 -14.63 -22.89 -9.17
N PRO A 572 -15.11 -23.92 -9.90
CA PRO A 572 -14.34 -24.57 -10.96
C PRO A 572 -14.07 -23.66 -12.16
N ALA A 573 -15.04 -22.82 -12.51
CA ALA A 573 -14.95 -21.91 -13.64
C ALA A 573 -13.98 -20.77 -13.35
N ALA A 574 -13.90 -20.28 -12.11
CA ALA A 574 -12.91 -19.29 -11.70
C ALA A 574 -11.48 -19.82 -11.83
N ALA A 575 -11.25 -21.10 -11.46
CA ALA A 575 -9.93 -21.74 -11.64
C ALA A 575 -9.55 -21.81 -13.12
N LEU A 576 -10.47 -22.26 -13.98
CA LEU A 576 -10.22 -22.30 -15.43
C LEU A 576 -10.02 -20.91 -16.01
N PHE A 577 -10.84 -19.92 -15.61
CA PHE A 577 -10.71 -18.53 -16.07
C PHE A 577 -9.34 -17.96 -15.73
N ALA A 578 -8.86 -18.14 -14.51
CA ALA A 578 -7.58 -17.62 -14.09
C ALA A 578 -6.41 -18.24 -14.87
N ILE A 579 -6.43 -19.57 -15.06
CA ILE A 579 -5.43 -20.26 -15.88
C ILE A 579 -5.52 -19.78 -17.33
N TRP A 580 -6.72 -19.72 -17.92
CA TRP A 580 -6.90 -19.26 -19.28
C TRP A 580 -6.46 -17.82 -19.49
N TYR A 581 -7.05 -16.88 -18.74
CA TYR A 581 -6.89 -15.45 -18.97
C TYR A 581 -5.45 -14.96 -18.68
N TYR A 582 -4.89 -15.35 -17.54
CA TYR A 582 -3.61 -14.80 -17.08
C TYR A 582 -2.39 -15.61 -17.55
N ARG A 583 -2.53 -16.92 -17.78
CA ARG A 583 -1.38 -17.78 -18.13
C ARG A 583 -1.31 -18.13 -19.61
N HIS A 584 -2.40 -18.05 -20.35
CA HIS A 584 -2.44 -18.41 -21.76
C HIS A 584 -2.92 -17.28 -22.64
N LEU A 585 -4.13 -16.76 -22.46
CA LEU A 585 -4.71 -15.77 -23.36
C LEU A 585 -3.86 -14.49 -23.43
N ARG A 586 -3.61 -13.86 -22.28
CA ARG A 586 -2.85 -12.60 -22.24
C ARG A 586 -1.44 -12.74 -22.84
N PRO A 587 -0.60 -13.75 -22.50
CA PRO A 587 0.69 -13.96 -23.14
C PRO A 587 0.62 -14.20 -24.64
N GLU A 588 -0.39 -14.94 -25.14
CA GLU A 588 -0.59 -15.11 -26.58
C GLU A 588 -0.94 -13.81 -27.28
N LEU A 589 -1.78 -12.95 -26.66
CA LEU A 589 -2.11 -11.63 -27.18
C LEU A 589 -0.92 -10.66 -27.13
N GLU A 590 -0.12 -10.69 -26.07
CA GLU A 590 1.14 -9.94 -25.95
C GLU A 590 2.13 -10.31 -27.07
N ASN A 591 2.27 -11.62 -27.32
CA ASN A 591 3.08 -12.13 -28.43
C ASN A 591 2.51 -11.75 -29.81
N LEU A 592 1.17 -11.71 -29.96
CA LEU A 592 0.53 -11.22 -31.19
C LEU A 592 0.75 -9.74 -31.41
N LEU A 593 0.74 -8.94 -30.33
CA LEU A 593 0.89 -7.49 -30.35
C LEU A 593 2.31 -7.07 -30.73
N LEU A 594 3.31 -7.67 -30.11
CA LEU A 594 4.74 -7.35 -30.32
C LEU A 594 5.61 -8.64 -30.44
N PRO A 595 5.55 -9.38 -31.58
CA PRO A 595 6.15 -10.71 -31.71
C PRO A 595 7.67 -10.76 -31.49
N GLN A 596 8.39 -9.66 -31.78
CA GLN A 596 9.86 -9.60 -31.65
C GLN A 596 10.32 -9.42 -30.20
N LYS A 597 9.49 -8.74 -29.35
CA LYS A 597 9.81 -8.41 -27.95
C LYS A 597 8.54 -8.42 -27.09
N PRO A 598 7.82 -9.54 -26.94
CA PRO A 598 6.56 -9.59 -26.21
C PRO A 598 6.73 -9.22 -24.72
N GLU A 599 7.95 -9.38 -24.17
CA GLU A 599 8.28 -8.98 -22.80
C GLU A 599 8.13 -7.46 -22.55
N LEU A 600 8.18 -6.63 -23.58
CA LEU A 600 7.95 -5.19 -23.45
C LEU A 600 6.47 -4.83 -23.24
N VAL A 601 5.56 -5.67 -23.73
CA VAL A 601 4.11 -5.49 -23.52
C VAL A 601 3.54 -6.45 -22.48
N ALA A 602 4.44 -7.19 -21.78
CA ALA A 602 4.04 -8.08 -20.70
C ALA A 602 3.32 -7.32 -19.57
N GLY A 603 2.25 -7.90 -19.07
CA GLY A 603 1.38 -7.25 -18.09
C GLY A 603 0.43 -6.22 -18.70
N MET A 604 0.10 -6.38 -20.01
CA MET A 604 -0.94 -5.59 -20.68
C MET A 604 -2.18 -5.48 -19.81
N ASP A 605 -2.76 -4.28 -19.72
CA ASP A 605 -3.94 -4.06 -18.89
C ASP A 605 -5.19 -4.81 -19.42
N SER A 606 -6.20 -4.93 -18.57
CA SER A 606 -7.41 -5.69 -18.94
C SER A 606 -8.21 -5.02 -20.06
N LEU A 607 -8.14 -3.72 -20.22
CA LEU A 607 -8.83 -3.00 -21.31
C LEU A 607 -8.13 -3.29 -22.64
N GLY A 608 -6.80 -3.27 -22.68
CA GLY A 608 -6.02 -3.64 -23.86
C GLY A 608 -6.24 -5.10 -24.27
N VAL A 609 -6.29 -6.03 -23.31
CA VAL A 609 -6.63 -7.43 -23.55
C VAL A 609 -8.01 -7.55 -24.22
N LEU A 610 -9.05 -6.92 -23.65
CA LEU A 610 -10.40 -7.00 -24.21
C LEU A 610 -10.52 -6.30 -25.58
N ARG A 611 -9.78 -5.21 -25.79
CA ARG A 611 -9.71 -4.55 -27.10
C ARG A 611 -9.13 -5.47 -28.17
N LEU A 612 -8.01 -6.17 -27.88
CA LEU A 612 -7.41 -7.14 -28.78
C LEU A 612 -8.34 -8.36 -29.02
N MET A 613 -9.04 -8.86 -28.02
CA MET A 613 -9.97 -9.97 -28.16
C MET A 613 -11.12 -9.69 -29.17
N GLN A 614 -11.47 -8.42 -29.37
CA GLN A 614 -12.50 -8.02 -30.34
C GLN A 614 -11.99 -8.04 -31.79
N GLU A 615 -10.69 -8.09 -32.01
CA GLU A 615 -10.10 -8.06 -33.34
C GLU A 615 -10.06 -9.44 -33.98
N GLU A 616 -10.27 -9.48 -35.29
CA GLU A 616 -10.26 -10.73 -36.08
C GLU A 616 -8.94 -11.52 -35.94
N ARG A 617 -7.80 -10.80 -35.86
CA ARG A 617 -6.46 -11.42 -35.73
C ARG A 617 -6.29 -12.21 -34.43
N SER A 618 -7.06 -11.94 -33.40
CA SER A 618 -6.97 -12.61 -32.09
C SER A 618 -7.76 -13.90 -31.96
N ARG A 619 -8.65 -14.22 -32.93
CA ARG A 619 -9.55 -15.39 -32.84
C ARG A 619 -8.81 -16.69 -32.67
N THR A 620 -7.70 -16.88 -33.36
CA THR A 620 -6.88 -18.10 -33.25
C THR A 620 -6.27 -18.20 -31.87
N ALA A 621 -5.72 -17.08 -31.34
CA ALA A 621 -5.14 -17.03 -30.01
C ALA A 621 -6.17 -17.32 -28.91
N VAL A 622 -7.39 -16.77 -29.04
CA VAL A 622 -8.50 -17.08 -28.11
C VAL A 622 -8.85 -18.56 -28.15
N ALA A 623 -8.93 -19.18 -29.33
CA ALA A 623 -9.27 -20.59 -29.45
C ALA A 623 -8.17 -21.52 -28.93
N SER A 624 -6.90 -21.27 -29.31
CA SER A 624 -5.77 -22.11 -28.87
C SER A 624 -5.52 -22.01 -27.37
N SER A 625 -5.60 -20.80 -26.81
CA SER A 625 -5.39 -20.58 -25.38
C SER A 625 -6.41 -21.30 -24.51
N LEU A 626 -7.69 -21.40 -24.92
CA LEU A 626 -8.72 -22.15 -24.22
C LEU A 626 -8.42 -23.66 -24.14
N VAL A 627 -7.96 -24.26 -25.25
CA VAL A 627 -7.59 -25.68 -25.31
C VAL A 627 -6.40 -25.96 -24.40
N THR A 628 -5.38 -25.11 -24.46
CA THR A 628 -4.16 -25.25 -23.65
C THR A 628 -4.49 -25.07 -22.17
N ALA A 629 -5.27 -24.05 -21.82
CA ALA A 629 -5.68 -23.78 -20.45
C ALA A 629 -6.50 -24.91 -19.84
N TYR A 630 -7.43 -25.52 -20.60
CA TYR A 630 -8.21 -26.64 -20.11
C TYR A 630 -7.33 -27.87 -19.85
N SER A 631 -6.38 -28.14 -20.74
CA SER A 631 -5.41 -29.25 -20.57
C SER A 631 -4.51 -29.02 -19.36
N GLU A 632 -4.06 -27.79 -19.13
CA GLU A 632 -3.29 -27.43 -17.94
C GLU A 632 -4.11 -27.56 -16.67
N ALA A 633 -5.36 -27.07 -16.65
CA ALA A 633 -6.27 -27.22 -15.53
C ALA A 633 -6.48 -28.70 -15.16
N GLN A 634 -6.68 -29.58 -16.16
CA GLN A 634 -6.77 -31.05 -15.94
C GLN A 634 -5.47 -31.61 -15.32
N SER A 635 -4.30 -31.12 -15.74
CA SER A 635 -3.01 -31.56 -15.20
C SER A 635 -2.81 -31.14 -13.74
N ILE A 636 -3.25 -29.95 -13.36
CA ILE A 636 -3.04 -29.37 -12.02
C ILE A 636 -4.14 -29.83 -11.05
N LEU A 637 -5.38 -29.79 -11.48
CA LEU A 637 -6.58 -29.98 -10.63
C LEU A 637 -7.24 -31.35 -10.80
N GLY A 638 -6.77 -32.14 -11.76
CA GLY A 638 -7.31 -33.46 -12.05
C GLY A 638 -8.32 -33.48 -13.22
N PRO A 639 -8.70 -34.69 -13.72
CA PRO A 639 -9.46 -34.84 -14.94
C PRO A 639 -10.94 -34.42 -14.84
N ASP A 640 -11.52 -34.38 -13.65
CA ASP A 640 -12.91 -34.02 -13.41
C ASP A 640 -13.06 -32.52 -13.16
N SER A 641 -13.48 -31.76 -14.17
CA SER A 641 -13.64 -30.32 -14.07
C SER A 641 -14.72 -29.88 -13.06
N SER A 642 -15.63 -30.74 -12.66
CA SER A 642 -16.65 -30.43 -11.65
C SER A 642 -16.07 -30.41 -10.21
N ALA A 643 -14.91 -31.04 -10.01
CA ALA A 643 -14.21 -31.08 -8.74
C ALA A 643 -13.16 -30.00 -8.58
N TRP A 644 -12.89 -29.18 -9.61
CA TRP A 644 -11.91 -28.12 -9.52
C TRP A 644 -12.33 -27.04 -8.54
N ARG A 645 -11.35 -26.46 -7.86
CA ARG A 645 -11.57 -25.36 -6.91
C ARG A 645 -10.51 -24.29 -7.13
N TRP A 646 -10.95 -23.05 -7.24
CA TRP A 646 -10.03 -21.92 -7.36
C TRP A 646 -9.08 -21.83 -6.16
N GLY A 647 -9.59 -22.00 -4.96
CA GLY A 647 -8.81 -21.98 -3.72
C GLY A 647 -7.77 -23.09 -3.56
N ASP A 648 -7.76 -24.14 -4.38
CA ASP A 648 -6.72 -25.16 -4.34
C ASP A 648 -5.38 -24.64 -4.92
N ILE A 649 -5.46 -23.71 -5.87
CA ILE A 649 -4.29 -23.08 -6.52
C ILE A 649 -4.14 -21.61 -6.21
N HIS A 650 -5.16 -20.97 -5.65
CA HIS A 650 -5.18 -19.56 -5.24
C HIS A 650 -5.20 -19.47 -3.72
N GLN A 651 -4.02 -19.46 -3.15
CA GLN A 651 -3.82 -19.47 -1.70
C GLN A 651 -2.99 -18.28 -1.26
N ILE A 652 -3.31 -17.74 -0.08
CA ILE A 652 -2.42 -16.83 0.62
C ILE A 652 -1.41 -17.62 1.45
N ARG A 653 -0.15 -17.21 1.36
CA ARG A 653 0.94 -17.75 2.17
C ARG A 653 1.72 -16.58 2.77
N PHE A 654 1.54 -16.37 4.05
CA PHE A 654 2.42 -15.46 4.78
C PHE A 654 3.73 -16.21 5.10
N VAL A 655 4.86 -15.55 4.87
CA VAL A 655 6.18 -16.12 5.14
C VAL A 655 7.02 -15.07 5.86
N HIS A 656 7.45 -15.39 7.08
CA HIS A 656 8.36 -14.50 7.79
C HIS A 656 9.72 -14.42 7.08
N PRO A 657 10.29 -13.23 6.84
CA PRO A 657 11.52 -13.06 6.05
C PRO A 657 12.74 -13.83 6.58
N LEU A 658 12.76 -14.15 7.88
CA LEU A 658 13.85 -14.85 8.55
C LEU A 658 13.52 -16.31 8.90
N LEU A 659 12.43 -16.87 8.38
CA LEU A 659 12.04 -18.26 8.69
C LEU A 659 13.18 -19.26 8.43
N HIS A 660 13.94 -19.04 7.34
CA HIS A 660 15.08 -19.88 6.95
C HIS A 660 16.27 -19.86 7.94
N MET A 661 16.34 -18.83 8.82
CA MET A 661 17.38 -18.68 9.86
C MET A 661 16.92 -19.16 11.23
N ALA A 662 15.64 -19.38 11.44
CA ALA A 662 15.04 -19.71 12.72
C ALA A 662 15.37 -21.16 13.13
N ASP A 663 15.62 -21.39 14.41
CA ASP A 663 15.63 -22.74 14.95
C ASP A 663 14.23 -23.37 14.92
N ARG A 664 14.14 -24.68 15.15
CA ARG A 664 12.87 -25.41 15.05
C ARG A 664 11.77 -24.84 15.93
N ARG A 665 12.10 -24.30 17.11
CA ARG A 665 11.13 -23.75 18.05
C ARG A 665 10.59 -22.41 17.52
N LEU A 666 11.48 -21.52 17.12
CA LEU A 666 11.10 -20.21 16.60
C LEU A 666 10.41 -20.35 15.23
N ALA A 667 10.90 -21.26 14.36
CA ALA A 667 10.27 -21.54 13.09
C ALA A 667 8.80 -21.93 13.23
N SER A 668 8.45 -22.76 14.23
CA SER A 668 7.07 -23.15 14.49
C SER A 668 6.15 -22.00 14.95
N GLN A 669 6.73 -20.85 15.35
CA GLN A 669 5.99 -19.62 15.67
C GLN A 669 5.91 -18.64 14.47
N MET A 670 6.74 -18.85 13.44
CA MET A 670 6.82 -18.05 12.23
C MET A 670 6.10 -18.69 11.02
N GLU A 671 5.69 -19.95 11.13
CA GLU A 671 5.02 -20.70 10.08
C GLU A 671 3.52 -20.46 10.10
N TYR A 672 2.97 -20.19 8.94
CA TYR A 672 1.54 -20.01 8.71
C TYR A 672 1.00 -21.07 7.78
N PRO A 673 -0.17 -21.66 8.06
CA PRO A 673 -0.82 -22.52 7.07
C PRO A 673 -1.24 -21.70 5.86
N PRO A 674 -1.22 -22.28 4.66
CA PRO A 674 -1.83 -21.64 3.51
C PRO A 674 -3.35 -21.61 3.66
N TYR A 675 -3.97 -20.49 3.28
CA TYR A 675 -5.43 -20.36 3.27
C TYR A 675 -5.93 -20.19 1.84
N PRO A 676 -6.94 -20.97 1.42
CA PRO A 676 -7.60 -20.79 0.12
C PRO A 676 -8.31 -19.42 0.08
N ARG A 677 -8.20 -18.73 -1.05
CA ARG A 677 -8.89 -17.46 -1.26
C ARG A 677 -9.70 -17.48 -2.56
N GLY A 678 -10.80 -16.75 -2.56
CA GLY A 678 -11.49 -16.34 -3.78
C GLY A 678 -10.92 -15.02 -4.31
N GLY A 679 -11.51 -14.50 -5.39
CA GLY A 679 -11.20 -13.20 -5.96
C GLY A 679 -10.05 -13.17 -6.96
N SER A 680 -9.69 -11.95 -7.31
CA SER A 680 -8.58 -11.57 -8.18
C SER A 680 -8.24 -10.09 -7.96
N GLY A 681 -7.27 -9.53 -8.69
CA GLY A 681 -7.00 -8.08 -8.70
C GLY A 681 -8.16 -7.20 -9.22
N ASN A 682 -9.14 -7.80 -9.91
CA ASN A 682 -10.28 -7.11 -10.52
C ASN A 682 -11.61 -7.31 -9.78
N THR A 683 -11.62 -8.01 -8.64
CA THR A 683 -12.78 -8.13 -7.76
C THR A 683 -12.72 -7.10 -6.62
N THR A 684 -13.87 -6.71 -6.07
CA THR A 684 -13.92 -5.79 -4.92
C THR A 684 -13.15 -6.38 -3.74
N ASN A 685 -13.38 -7.66 -3.41
CA ASN A 685 -12.47 -8.42 -2.54
C ASN A 685 -11.17 -8.71 -3.30
N ASN A 686 -10.25 -7.75 -3.25
CA ASN A 686 -9.01 -7.84 -4.02
C ASN A 686 -8.05 -8.89 -3.43
N THR A 687 -7.66 -9.82 -4.29
CA THR A 687 -6.65 -10.84 -4.02
C THR A 687 -5.72 -10.96 -5.24
N GLY A 688 -4.88 -9.94 -5.40
CA GLY A 688 -3.88 -9.89 -6.47
C GLY A 688 -2.89 -11.05 -6.37
N PHE A 689 -2.53 -11.66 -7.51
CA PHE A 689 -1.70 -12.85 -7.55
C PHE A 689 -0.68 -12.84 -8.68
N SER A 690 0.38 -13.63 -8.53
CA SER A 690 1.34 -13.87 -9.61
C SER A 690 0.79 -14.86 -10.63
N PRO A 691 0.74 -14.54 -11.93
CA PRO A 691 0.32 -15.51 -12.97
C PRO A 691 1.15 -16.78 -13.00
N GLY A 692 2.43 -16.71 -12.59
CA GLY A 692 3.36 -17.85 -12.64
C GLY A 692 2.97 -19.02 -11.73
N ASP A 693 2.46 -18.73 -10.52
CA ASP A 693 2.09 -19.74 -9.52
C ASP A 693 0.67 -19.60 -8.99
N LEU A 694 -0.06 -18.55 -9.38
CA LEU A 694 -1.43 -18.20 -8.97
C LEU A 694 -1.61 -17.94 -7.47
N LEU A 695 -0.50 -17.83 -6.72
CA LEU A 695 -0.53 -17.53 -5.30
C LEU A 695 -0.81 -16.05 -5.05
N VAL A 696 -1.62 -15.77 -4.04
CA VAL A 696 -1.95 -14.41 -3.61
C VAL A 696 -0.70 -13.68 -3.12
N ARG A 697 -0.48 -12.46 -3.62
CA ARG A 697 0.67 -11.61 -3.28
C ARG A 697 0.26 -10.32 -2.58
N GLY A 698 -0.95 -9.85 -2.86
CA GLY A 698 -1.44 -8.58 -2.34
C GLY A 698 -2.96 -8.51 -2.34
N GLY A 699 -3.48 -7.47 -1.75
CA GLY A 699 -4.92 -7.21 -1.62
C GLY A 699 -5.26 -6.48 -0.33
N ALA A 700 -6.52 -6.59 0.10
CA ALA A 700 -7.06 -5.96 1.29
C ALA A 700 -6.68 -6.72 2.56
N SER A 701 -5.45 -6.55 3.09
CA SER A 701 -5.08 -7.08 4.40
C SER A 701 -5.70 -6.30 5.57
N TYR A 702 -6.00 -5.03 5.35
CA TYR A 702 -6.73 -4.14 6.24
C TYR A 702 -8.08 -3.77 5.63
N ARG A 703 -9.13 -3.73 6.43
CA ARG A 703 -10.46 -3.22 6.08
C ARG A 703 -11.06 -2.50 7.26
N GLN A 704 -11.88 -1.49 6.99
CA GLN A 704 -12.74 -0.86 7.99
C GLN A 704 -14.13 -0.57 7.41
N VAL A 705 -15.15 -0.66 8.27
CA VAL A 705 -16.49 -0.14 8.03
C VAL A 705 -16.91 0.65 9.26
N ILE A 706 -17.15 1.94 9.08
CA ILE A 706 -17.44 2.89 10.15
C ILE A 706 -18.92 3.28 10.11
N ASP A 707 -19.64 3.03 11.21
CA ASP A 707 -21.00 3.56 11.47
C ASP A 707 -20.86 4.91 12.17
N VAL A 708 -20.87 5.99 11.39
CA VAL A 708 -20.48 7.32 11.83
C VAL A 708 -21.41 7.85 12.93
N GLY A 709 -20.83 8.15 14.11
CA GLY A 709 -21.57 8.58 15.29
C GLY A 709 -22.09 7.44 16.18
N ASN A 710 -21.90 6.18 15.75
CA ASN A 710 -22.12 4.99 16.59
C ASN A 710 -20.85 4.13 16.55
N TRP A 711 -19.78 4.71 17.02
CA TRP A 711 -18.41 4.31 16.79
C TRP A 711 -18.08 2.87 17.17
N ASP A 712 -18.57 2.40 18.33
CA ASP A 712 -18.34 1.02 18.81
C ASP A 712 -19.08 -0.07 17.99
N SER A 713 -19.95 0.33 17.05
CA SER A 713 -20.58 -0.58 16.06
C SER A 713 -19.77 -0.69 14.76
N SER A 714 -18.64 0.00 14.67
CA SER A 714 -17.75 -0.08 13.54
C SER A 714 -16.96 -1.37 13.58
N THR A 715 -16.50 -1.83 12.41
CA THR A 715 -15.73 -3.08 12.25
C THR A 715 -14.43 -2.85 11.51
N MET A 716 -13.48 -3.73 11.76
CA MET A 716 -12.20 -3.74 11.04
C MET A 716 -11.60 -5.15 10.93
N THR A 717 -10.53 -5.27 10.16
CA THR A 717 -9.62 -6.41 10.17
C THR A 717 -8.20 -5.98 9.78
N ASN A 718 -7.19 -6.74 10.22
CA ASN A 718 -5.79 -6.51 9.83
C ASN A 718 -5.00 -7.84 9.89
N ALA A 719 -4.52 -8.34 8.77
CA ALA A 719 -3.80 -9.61 8.70
C ALA A 719 -2.28 -9.38 8.59
N PRO A 720 -1.46 -10.23 9.24
CA PRO A 720 -1.85 -11.41 10.02
C PRO A 720 -2.20 -11.09 11.48
N GLY A 721 -1.72 -9.98 12.04
CA GLY A 721 -1.93 -9.57 13.43
C GLY A 721 -1.31 -8.21 13.73
N GLN A 722 -1.48 -7.74 14.97
CA GLN A 722 -1.01 -6.44 15.42
C GLN A 722 0.47 -6.46 15.83
N SER A 723 0.97 -7.56 16.37
CA SER A 723 2.38 -7.68 16.77
C SER A 723 3.26 -8.21 15.64
N GLY A 724 4.51 -7.74 15.58
CA GLY A 724 5.56 -8.26 14.72
C GLY A 724 6.44 -9.30 15.40
N ASP A 725 6.30 -9.50 16.71
CA ASP A 725 7.08 -10.48 17.48
C ASP A 725 6.40 -11.86 17.39
N PRO A 726 7.05 -12.88 16.82
CA PRO A 726 6.46 -14.22 16.71
C PRO A 726 6.18 -14.91 18.06
N ARG A 727 6.67 -14.36 19.17
CA ARG A 727 6.38 -14.84 20.53
C ARG A 727 5.06 -14.29 21.08
N SER A 728 4.52 -13.25 20.47
CA SER A 728 3.31 -12.57 20.92
C SER A 728 2.04 -13.35 20.52
N PRO A 729 1.02 -13.42 21.40
CA PRO A 729 -0.28 -13.97 21.02
C PRO A 729 -1.00 -13.17 19.93
N PHE A 730 -0.58 -11.92 19.67
CA PHE A 730 -1.14 -11.04 18.66
C PHE A 730 -0.34 -11.02 17.35
N TYR A 731 0.53 -12.00 17.13
CA TYR A 731 1.33 -12.09 15.91
C TYR A 731 0.50 -12.54 14.71
N ASP A 732 -0.41 -13.49 14.88
CA ASP A 732 -1.24 -14.08 13.83
C ASP A 732 -2.71 -14.31 14.21
N ASN A 733 -3.14 -13.78 15.35
CA ASN A 733 -4.49 -13.99 15.89
C ASN A 733 -5.61 -13.52 14.96
N LEU A 734 -5.34 -12.60 14.05
CA LEU A 734 -6.32 -12.04 13.12
C LEU A 734 -6.32 -12.77 11.76
N LEU A 735 -5.30 -13.58 11.46
CA LEU A 735 -5.10 -14.19 10.15
C LEU A 735 -6.26 -15.09 9.74
N ARG A 736 -6.69 -15.99 10.62
CA ARG A 736 -7.77 -16.93 10.29
C ARG A 736 -9.09 -16.19 10.04
N GLY A 737 -9.47 -15.26 10.93
CA GLY A 737 -10.69 -14.46 10.77
C GLY A 737 -10.70 -13.71 9.45
N TRP A 738 -9.58 -13.05 9.10
CA TRP A 738 -9.42 -12.36 7.83
C TRP A 738 -9.49 -13.33 6.62
N ALA A 739 -8.86 -14.49 6.69
CA ALA A 739 -8.85 -15.48 5.60
C ALA A 739 -10.25 -16.07 5.33
N GLU A 740 -11.08 -16.15 6.36
CA GLU A 740 -12.48 -16.58 6.30
C GLU A 740 -13.47 -15.40 6.07
N ASP A 741 -12.95 -14.25 5.60
CA ASP A 741 -13.71 -13.02 5.34
C ASP A 741 -14.43 -12.46 6.58
N GLY A 742 -13.84 -12.64 7.78
CA GLY A 742 -14.33 -12.09 9.05
C GLY A 742 -13.81 -10.68 9.35
N SER A 743 -14.46 -10.00 10.27
CA SER A 743 -14.05 -8.74 10.89
C SER A 743 -14.22 -8.81 12.41
N PHE A 744 -13.70 -7.82 13.11
CA PHE A 744 -13.86 -7.64 14.55
C PHE A 744 -14.26 -6.20 14.88
N PRO A 745 -14.85 -5.93 16.08
CA PRO A 745 -15.25 -4.58 16.46
C PRO A 745 -14.08 -3.61 16.54
N LEU A 746 -14.26 -2.40 16.02
CA LEU A 746 -13.38 -1.27 16.25
C LEU A 746 -13.86 -0.54 17.52
N LEU A 747 -13.35 -0.95 18.68
CA LEU A 747 -13.77 -0.40 19.96
C LEU A 747 -13.20 1.01 20.17
N TYR A 748 -14.06 1.96 20.54
CA TYR A 748 -13.69 3.36 20.72
C TYR A 748 -13.96 3.88 22.13
N SER A 749 -15.16 3.68 22.66
CA SER A 749 -15.46 4.13 24.01
C SER A 749 -14.64 3.38 25.06
N ARG A 750 -14.14 4.13 26.06
CA ARG A 750 -13.36 3.52 27.14
C ARG A 750 -14.12 2.41 27.86
N GLU A 751 -15.43 2.48 27.93
CA GLU A 751 -16.27 1.44 28.53
C GLU A 751 -16.14 0.14 27.74
N LYS A 752 -16.29 0.18 26.42
CA LYS A 752 -16.14 -1.01 25.55
C LYS A 752 -14.72 -1.55 25.53
N VAL A 753 -13.73 -0.68 25.48
CA VAL A 753 -12.31 -1.08 25.58
C VAL A 753 -12.04 -1.82 26.87
N LEU A 754 -12.60 -1.39 28.00
CA LEU A 754 -12.41 -2.09 29.29
C LEU A 754 -13.17 -3.42 29.36
N GLU A 755 -14.31 -3.57 28.68
CA GLU A 755 -15.03 -4.85 28.58
C GLU A 755 -14.21 -5.93 27.84
N HIS A 756 -13.36 -5.53 26.89
CA HIS A 756 -12.55 -6.41 26.04
C HIS A 756 -11.05 -6.33 26.36
N LYS A 757 -10.68 -5.76 27.50
CA LYS A 757 -9.29 -5.62 27.92
C LYS A 757 -8.63 -6.98 28.13
N GLU A 758 -7.51 -7.22 27.45
CA GLU A 758 -6.63 -8.35 27.70
C GLU A 758 -5.59 -8.03 28.79
N PHE A 759 -4.91 -6.88 28.68
CA PHE A 759 -3.98 -6.37 29.70
C PHE A 759 -3.79 -4.86 29.58
N SER A 760 -3.09 -4.24 30.55
CA SER A 760 -2.71 -2.82 30.47
C SER A 760 -1.25 -2.58 30.84
N ILE A 761 -0.73 -1.45 30.35
CA ILE A 761 0.62 -0.96 30.64
C ILE A 761 0.49 0.45 31.17
N GLN A 762 1.05 0.69 32.36
CA GLN A 762 1.16 2.00 32.96
C GLN A 762 2.56 2.55 32.69
N LEU A 763 2.64 3.69 32.01
CA LEU A 763 3.88 4.42 31.78
C LEU A 763 3.95 5.61 32.74
N ARG A 764 5.08 5.81 33.37
CA ARG A 764 5.34 6.91 34.31
C ARG A 764 6.59 7.66 33.91
N PRO A 765 6.62 8.98 34.05
CA PRO A 765 7.87 9.74 33.95
C PRO A 765 8.91 9.24 34.95
N GLU A 766 10.19 9.20 34.55
CA GLU A 766 11.32 8.99 35.46
C GLU A 766 11.53 10.18 36.38
#